data_6b71350ba19bcc79084f0e55f0f74f31
#
_entry.id   6b71350ba19bcc79084f0e55f0f74f31
#
_cell.length_a   1.000
_cell.length_b   1.000
_cell.length_c   1.000
_cell.angle_alpha   90.00
_cell.angle_beta   90.00
_cell.angle_gamma   90.00
#
_symmetry.space_group_name_H-M   'P 1'
#
loop_
_entity.id
_entity.type
_entity.pdbx_description
1 polymer ?
#
loop_
_entity_poly.entity_id
_entity_poly.type
_entity_poly.pdbx_seq_one_letter_code
_entity_poly.pdbx_strand_id
1 'polypeptide(L)'
;MDADESHKQERGSLSASFDRFLLEAVGSPVLLAATICFALLPACLFAFADLPLRSHAIISAAVMAISVWTLRRLPQWRLAVALLSICMSIRYVVWRGLATLALDRPEDAVLSILLYGAEVYGVGVLILGYFQTAIMQPRVPKPLPDDDVLPTVDVYIPTYNEGVEIVRRTLIGARAIEWPRKRVYLLDDGRRPEMKALAEEVGVEYLTRADNNHAKAGNINAALKLTDGEYIAIFDCDHVPVRSFLRLTMGFFLADARCGLVQTPHHFYNPDPFERNLWLEDVVPPEQEMFYHAVQIGNDFWNSAFFCGSCAVLRRTAIESVGGIATETVTEDAHTALRLHAEGWRSAYLDIPQAAGLATERYAFHVAQRMRWARGMTQILRLDNPLFKSGLTWAQRLNYLNAIQHFQFGIPRLVYLTAPSLFLLFGIHPLRANPWEVIAYAMPHVFLSLIGGLAVARSVRHAFWAEVYETSLAPYTALVTTLAFFAPRKGKFNVTVKGSQLDRAAYDLTHAAPNLVVLGLCIAGLVVTPSRWDVFEEERGTLLVTALWNIYNVVILAAAVMVALERPQRRKTWRVRREHLARLSVPTHPELGVQVGETVDLSEGGVRVRVPALPAGVIDVELDVESNFSQLRAVRGHVVHRFDADGEADVRVEFKALSREQGERVVELMFSEPDSWTHRPLSQHPFQSLLTVAYAPWRALVLSLRDDESEAQA
;
A
#
# COMPACT_ATOMS: atom_id res chain seq x y z
N MET A 1 -18.25 -16.66 36.93
CA MET A 1 -17.68 -15.41 36.38
C MET A 1 -16.22 -15.22 36.76
N ASP A 2 -15.76 -15.64 37.95
CA ASP A 2 -14.39 -15.40 38.44
C ASP A 2 -13.27 -16.27 37.81
N ALA A 3 -13.57 -17.46 37.29
CA ALA A 3 -12.55 -18.34 36.69
C ALA A 3 -12.13 -17.90 35.27
N ASP A 4 -12.98 -17.22 34.55
CA ASP A 4 -12.69 -16.74 33.17
C ASP A 4 -11.91 -15.40 33.19
N GLU A 5 -12.09 -14.57 34.23
CA GLU A 5 -11.31 -13.35 34.43
C GLU A 5 -9.91 -13.64 34.95
N SER A 6 -9.72 -14.63 35.84
CA SER A 6 -8.39 -15.03 36.30
C SER A 6 -7.56 -15.64 35.17
N HIS A 7 -8.15 -16.44 34.28
CA HIS A 7 -7.48 -16.98 33.10
C HIS A 7 -7.15 -15.91 32.03
N LYS A 8 -7.95 -14.85 31.93
CA LYS A 8 -7.62 -13.70 31.05
C LYS A 8 -6.46 -12.86 31.60
N GLN A 9 -6.39 -12.71 32.92
CA GLN A 9 -5.35 -11.94 33.60
C GLN A 9 -3.99 -12.68 33.56
N GLU A 10 -3.97 -14.01 33.77
CA GLU A 10 -2.76 -14.84 33.62
C GLU A 10 -2.27 -14.91 32.15
N ARG A 11 -3.18 -15.00 31.18
CA ARG A 11 -2.84 -14.97 29.76
C ARG A 11 -2.25 -13.62 29.34
N GLY A 12 -2.74 -12.50 29.88
CA GLY A 12 -2.17 -11.17 29.68
C GLY A 12 -0.76 -11.03 30.26
N SER A 13 -0.47 -11.68 31.38
CA SER A 13 0.85 -11.60 32.05
C SER A 13 1.93 -12.37 31.30
N LEU A 14 1.62 -13.55 30.74
CA LEU A 14 2.58 -14.37 29.97
C LEU A 14 2.95 -13.72 28.63
N SER A 15 1.98 -13.09 27.94
CA SER A 15 2.23 -12.32 26.72
C SER A 15 3.12 -11.11 27.00
N ALA A 16 2.81 -10.34 28.05
CA ALA A 16 3.61 -9.20 28.44
C ALA A 16 5.05 -9.60 28.87
N SER A 17 5.22 -10.79 29.46
CA SER A 17 6.54 -11.32 29.84
C SER A 17 7.35 -11.76 28.62
N PHE A 18 6.72 -12.36 27.60
CA PHE A 18 7.39 -12.76 26.37
C PHE A 18 7.77 -11.55 25.51
N ASP A 19 6.87 -10.59 25.36
CA ASP A 19 7.16 -9.33 24.65
C ASP A 19 8.27 -8.54 25.38
N ARG A 20 8.28 -8.54 26.70
CA ARG A 20 9.37 -7.94 27.50
C ARG A 20 10.70 -8.66 27.32
N PHE A 21 10.70 -10.00 27.33
CA PHE A 21 11.90 -10.81 27.04
C PHE A 21 12.45 -10.51 25.64
N LEU A 22 11.59 -10.40 24.61
CA LEU A 22 12.03 -10.04 23.27
C LEU A 22 12.61 -8.64 23.22
N LEU A 23 12.00 -7.67 23.92
CA LEU A 23 12.52 -6.30 24.01
C LEU A 23 13.88 -6.25 24.73
N GLU A 24 14.07 -7.00 25.80
CA GLU A 24 15.34 -7.14 26.52
C GLU A 24 16.39 -7.86 25.66
N ALA A 25 15.99 -8.90 24.92
CA ALA A 25 16.88 -9.62 24.00
C ALA A 25 17.35 -8.72 22.84
N VAL A 26 16.48 -7.89 22.30
CA VAL A 26 16.84 -6.90 21.25
C VAL A 26 17.79 -5.83 21.79
N GLY A 27 17.64 -5.44 23.05
CA GLY A 27 18.53 -4.49 23.74
C GLY A 27 19.91 -5.05 24.07
N SER A 28 20.08 -6.39 24.10
CA SER A 28 21.34 -7.06 24.40
C SER A 28 21.83 -7.90 23.22
N PRO A 29 22.97 -7.53 22.58
CA PRO A 29 23.52 -8.32 21.45
C PRO A 29 23.77 -9.79 21.79
N VAL A 30 24.15 -10.08 23.04
CA VAL A 30 24.42 -11.45 23.50
C VAL A 30 23.13 -12.26 23.67
N LEU A 31 22.10 -11.67 24.29
CA LEU A 31 20.78 -12.31 24.43
C LEU A 31 20.12 -12.52 23.07
N LEU A 32 20.24 -11.54 22.17
CA LEU A 32 19.72 -11.66 20.82
C LEU A 32 20.41 -12.79 20.04
N ALA A 33 21.74 -12.83 20.08
CA ALA A 33 22.50 -13.92 19.43
C ALA A 33 22.14 -15.29 20.03
N ALA A 34 22.02 -15.39 21.34
CA ALA A 34 21.61 -16.64 22.01
C ALA A 34 20.19 -17.06 21.61
N THR A 35 19.24 -16.14 21.54
CA THR A 35 17.86 -16.40 21.11
C THR A 35 17.80 -16.83 19.64
N ILE A 36 18.56 -16.16 18.78
CA ILE A 36 18.67 -16.54 17.36
C ILE A 36 19.30 -17.93 17.23
N CYS A 37 20.40 -18.22 17.91
CA CYS A 37 21.04 -19.53 17.87
C CYS A 37 20.13 -20.62 18.42
N PHE A 38 19.41 -20.38 19.52
CA PHE A 38 18.46 -21.33 20.10
C PHE A 38 17.28 -21.63 19.16
N ALA A 39 16.82 -20.65 18.39
CA ALA A 39 15.75 -20.84 17.41
C ALA A 39 16.24 -21.46 16.11
N LEU A 40 17.40 -21.03 15.59
CA LEU A 40 17.92 -21.47 14.30
C LEU A 40 18.61 -22.85 14.35
N LEU A 41 19.25 -23.22 15.46
CA LEU A 41 19.94 -24.50 15.54
C LEU A 41 18.99 -25.71 15.37
N PRO A 42 17.85 -25.81 16.08
CA PRO A 42 16.87 -26.86 15.82
C PRO A 42 16.31 -26.83 14.39
N ALA A 43 16.09 -25.61 13.85
CA ALA A 43 15.62 -25.44 12.46
C ALA A 43 16.64 -25.95 11.46
N CYS A 44 17.92 -25.66 11.63
CA CYS A 44 19.00 -26.19 10.79
C CYS A 44 19.13 -27.71 10.95
N LEU A 45 19.13 -28.24 12.14
CA LEU A 45 19.19 -29.68 12.37
C LEU A 45 18.01 -30.39 11.71
N PHE A 46 16.80 -29.86 11.82
CA PHE A 46 15.63 -30.41 11.18
C PHE A 46 15.70 -30.25 9.64
N ALA A 47 16.24 -29.15 9.12
CA ALA A 47 16.36 -28.92 7.68
C ALA A 47 17.24 -29.96 6.99
N PHE A 48 18.33 -30.41 7.63
CA PHE A 48 19.25 -31.41 7.10
C PHE A 48 18.99 -32.85 7.59
N ALA A 49 17.98 -33.04 8.44
CA ALA A 49 17.67 -34.39 8.92
C ALA A 49 17.19 -35.29 7.78
N ASP A 50 17.82 -36.46 7.65
CA ASP A 50 17.37 -37.51 6.72
C ASP A 50 16.17 -38.23 7.33
N LEU A 51 14.99 -37.94 6.81
CA LEU A 51 13.71 -38.49 7.28
C LEU A 51 13.01 -39.21 6.16
N PRO A 52 12.52 -40.46 6.39
CA PRO A 52 11.64 -41.13 5.45
C PRO A 52 10.44 -40.25 5.09
N LEU A 53 10.00 -40.28 3.83
CA LEU A 53 8.92 -39.41 3.32
C LEU A 53 7.65 -39.45 4.20
N ARG A 54 7.27 -40.69 4.67
CA ARG A 54 6.11 -40.87 5.56
C ARG A 54 6.28 -40.13 6.89
N SER A 55 7.45 -40.23 7.52
CA SER A 55 7.75 -39.52 8.78
C SER A 55 7.74 -38.04 8.60
N HIS A 56 8.33 -37.55 7.50
CA HIS A 56 8.31 -36.12 7.16
C HIS A 56 6.86 -35.63 6.95
N ALA A 57 6.02 -36.33 6.21
CA ALA A 57 4.64 -35.98 5.98
C ALA A 57 3.81 -35.91 7.27
N ILE A 58 4.01 -36.89 8.20
CA ILE A 58 3.35 -36.91 9.52
C ILE A 58 3.77 -35.68 10.36
N ILE A 59 5.08 -35.43 10.44
CA ILE A 59 5.60 -34.24 11.18
C ILE A 59 5.05 -32.96 10.59
N SER A 60 5.06 -32.84 9.28
CA SER A 60 4.52 -31.66 8.58
C SER A 60 3.03 -31.44 8.85
N ALA A 61 2.23 -32.51 8.79
CA ALA A 61 0.81 -32.46 9.12
C ALA A 61 0.58 -32.05 10.59
N ALA A 62 1.38 -32.59 11.51
CA ALA A 62 1.32 -32.23 12.92
C ALA A 62 1.68 -30.75 13.15
N VAL A 63 2.75 -30.26 12.51
CA VAL A 63 3.16 -28.85 12.60
C VAL A 63 2.09 -27.92 12.04
N MET A 64 1.47 -28.24 10.90
CA MET A 64 0.35 -27.47 10.35
C MET A 64 -0.85 -27.44 11.31
N ALA A 65 -1.25 -28.61 11.85
CA ALA A 65 -2.37 -28.71 12.79
C ALA A 65 -2.10 -27.93 14.09
N ILE A 66 -0.91 -28.08 14.67
CA ILE A 66 -0.48 -27.34 15.86
C ILE A 66 -0.48 -25.83 15.57
N SER A 67 0.01 -25.39 14.43
CA SER A 67 0.04 -23.97 14.05
C SER A 67 -1.37 -23.38 13.96
N VAL A 68 -2.30 -24.09 13.32
CA VAL A 68 -3.72 -23.66 13.25
C VAL A 68 -4.36 -23.62 14.65
N TRP A 69 -4.11 -24.63 15.46
CA TRP A 69 -4.61 -24.70 16.83
C TRP A 69 -4.04 -23.55 17.67
N THR A 70 -2.72 -23.29 17.57
CA THR A 70 -2.04 -22.19 18.26
C THR A 70 -2.67 -20.84 17.89
N LEU A 71 -2.83 -20.54 16.61
CA LEU A 71 -3.41 -19.26 16.17
C LEU A 71 -4.87 -19.07 16.64
N ARG A 72 -5.64 -20.16 16.71
CA ARG A 72 -7.04 -20.12 17.19
C ARG A 72 -7.18 -19.99 18.71
N ARG A 73 -6.30 -20.65 19.48
CA ARG A 73 -6.42 -20.74 20.93
C ARG A 73 -5.45 -19.86 21.70
N LEU A 74 -4.29 -19.57 21.11
CA LEU A 74 -3.19 -18.85 21.73
C LEU A 74 -2.61 -17.79 20.74
N PRO A 75 -3.42 -16.80 20.29
CA PRO A 75 -2.98 -15.84 19.26
C PRO A 75 -1.74 -15.02 19.66
N GLN A 76 -1.44 -14.91 20.94
CA GLN A 76 -0.20 -14.31 21.44
C GLN A 76 1.07 -15.06 21.00
N TRP A 77 0.98 -16.35 20.63
CA TRP A 77 2.09 -17.17 20.17
C TRP A 77 2.29 -17.12 18.63
N ARG A 78 1.76 -16.10 17.97
CA ARG A 78 1.89 -15.92 16.51
C ARG A 78 3.34 -15.98 16.01
N LEU A 79 4.30 -15.48 16.79
CA LEU A 79 5.72 -15.53 16.45
C LEU A 79 6.28 -16.97 16.46
N ALA A 80 5.77 -17.85 17.32
CA ALA A 80 6.14 -19.26 17.26
C ALA A 80 5.66 -19.91 15.95
N VAL A 81 4.47 -19.55 15.48
CA VAL A 81 3.98 -20.02 14.17
C VAL A 81 4.83 -19.47 13.02
N ALA A 82 5.27 -18.21 13.09
CA ALA A 82 6.20 -17.65 12.12
C ALA A 82 7.56 -18.39 12.13
N LEU A 83 8.08 -18.74 13.29
CA LEU A 83 9.31 -19.55 13.41
C LEU A 83 9.12 -20.95 12.82
N LEU A 84 8.00 -21.63 13.08
CA LEU A 84 7.68 -22.92 12.45
C LEU A 84 7.57 -22.79 10.92
N SER A 85 7.00 -21.70 10.43
CA SER A 85 6.95 -21.38 9.00
C SER A 85 8.37 -21.23 8.41
N ILE A 86 9.27 -20.51 9.09
CA ILE A 86 10.68 -20.37 8.69
C ILE A 86 11.36 -21.74 8.65
N CYS A 87 11.20 -22.56 9.70
CA CYS A 87 11.81 -23.90 9.77
C CYS A 87 11.38 -24.78 8.60
N MET A 88 10.08 -24.81 8.29
CA MET A 88 9.55 -25.61 7.17
C MET A 88 9.97 -25.04 5.82
N SER A 89 10.10 -23.72 5.70
CA SER A 89 10.56 -23.06 4.49
C SER A 89 12.05 -23.35 4.21
N ILE A 90 12.90 -23.29 5.23
CA ILE A 90 14.32 -23.65 5.12
C ILE A 90 14.45 -25.14 4.73
N ARG A 91 13.69 -26.04 5.37
CA ARG A 91 13.68 -27.47 5.02
C ARG A 91 13.26 -27.68 3.57
N TYR A 92 12.24 -26.98 3.10
CA TYR A 92 11.82 -27.02 1.71
C TYR A 92 12.96 -26.62 0.76
N VAL A 93 13.60 -25.49 0.98
CA VAL A 93 14.70 -24.99 0.11
C VAL A 93 15.91 -25.91 0.14
N VAL A 94 16.26 -26.47 1.30
CA VAL A 94 17.36 -27.46 1.43
C VAL A 94 17.06 -28.71 0.62
N TRP A 95 15.86 -29.28 0.77
CA TRP A 95 15.42 -30.44 -0.02
C TRP A 95 15.43 -30.11 -1.52
N ARG A 96 14.92 -28.94 -1.93
CA ARG A 96 14.94 -28.51 -3.32
C ARG A 96 16.35 -28.48 -3.92
N GLY A 97 17.29 -27.87 -3.20
CA GLY A 97 18.67 -27.71 -3.67
C GLY A 97 19.48 -29.00 -3.70
N LEU A 98 19.23 -29.91 -2.74
CA LEU A 98 20.03 -31.14 -2.60
C LEU A 98 19.47 -32.34 -3.37
N ALA A 99 18.14 -32.43 -3.53
CA ALA A 99 17.50 -33.65 -4.00
C ALA A 99 16.77 -33.49 -5.35
N THR A 100 16.43 -32.26 -5.80
CA THR A 100 15.45 -32.15 -6.89
C THR A 100 15.88 -31.30 -8.09
N LEU A 101 17.12 -30.84 -8.12
CA LEU A 101 17.62 -30.10 -9.29
C LEU A 101 17.73 -31.01 -10.52
N ALA A 102 17.10 -30.64 -11.62
CA ALA A 102 17.16 -31.37 -12.89
C ALA A 102 18.34 -30.81 -13.71
N LEU A 103 19.49 -31.49 -13.69
CA LEU A 103 20.74 -30.96 -14.29
C LEU A 103 21.24 -31.77 -15.50
N ASP A 104 20.50 -32.81 -15.94
CA ASP A 104 21.02 -33.72 -17.00
C ASP A 104 20.89 -33.10 -18.40
N ARG A 105 19.81 -32.36 -18.65
CA ARG A 105 19.62 -31.67 -19.93
C ARG A 105 19.82 -30.17 -19.74
N PRO A 106 20.47 -29.46 -20.66
CA PRO A 106 20.72 -28.02 -20.49
C PRO A 106 19.45 -27.18 -20.28
N GLU A 107 18.37 -27.49 -21.00
CA GLU A 107 17.08 -26.79 -20.88
C GLU A 107 16.42 -27.02 -19.52
N ASP A 108 16.47 -28.25 -18.98
CA ASP A 108 15.98 -28.58 -17.64
C ASP A 108 16.84 -27.85 -16.59
N ALA A 109 18.18 -27.88 -16.74
CA ALA A 109 19.09 -27.25 -15.81
C ALA A 109 18.85 -25.72 -15.69
N VAL A 110 18.67 -25.04 -16.82
CA VAL A 110 18.37 -23.60 -16.82
C VAL A 110 17.07 -23.33 -16.08
N LEU A 111 15.96 -24.03 -16.42
CA LEU A 111 14.68 -23.81 -15.79
C LEU A 111 14.68 -24.19 -14.31
N SER A 112 15.33 -25.31 -13.96
CA SER A 112 15.46 -25.78 -12.58
C SER A 112 16.24 -24.81 -11.69
N ILE A 113 17.35 -24.26 -12.17
CA ILE A 113 18.16 -23.26 -11.45
C ILE A 113 17.37 -21.95 -11.31
N LEU A 114 16.67 -21.50 -12.34
CA LEU A 114 15.85 -20.29 -12.29
C LEU A 114 14.70 -20.43 -11.29
N LEU A 115 13.99 -21.58 -11.30
CA LEU A 115 12.92 -21.83 -10.35
C LEU A 115 13.46 -21.92 -8.91
N TYR A 116 14.55 -22.66 -8.69
CA TYR A 116 15.19 -22.72 -7.38
C TYR A 116 15.63 -21.35 -6.87
N GLY A 117 16.23 -20.52 -7.74
CA GLY A 117 16.60 -19.15 -7.40
C GLY A 117 15.38 -18.29 -7.02
N ALA A 118 14.25 -18.46 -7.71
CA ALA A 118 13.01 -17.78 -7.38
C ALA A 118 12.46 -18.23 -6.01
N GLU A 119 12.54 -19.52 -5.70
CA GLU A 119 12.11 -20.09 -4.40
C GLU A 119 13.00 -19.60 -3.25
N VAL A 120 14.32 -19.58 -3.43
CA VAL A 120 15.28 -19.02 -2.45
C VAL A 120 14.98 -17.53 -2.19
N TYR A 121 14.74 -16.77 -3.26
CA TYR A 121 14.31 -15.38 -3.14
C TYR A 121 13.02 -15.24 -2.33
N GLY A 122 11.98 -16.03 -2.64
CA GLY A 122 10.71 -16.00 -1.94
C GLY A 122 10.84 -16.33 -0.44
N VAL A 123 11.64 -17.33 -0.09
CA VAL A 123 11.92 -17.66 1.32
C VAL A 123 12.73 -16.55 2.00
N GLY A 124 13.67 -15.93 1.29
CA GLY A 124 14.43 -14.77 1.81
C GLY A 124 13.51 -13.59 2.13
N VAL A 125 12.60 -13.23 1.23
CA VAL A 125 11.59 -12.16 1.44
C VAL A 125 10.65 -12.53 2.60
N LEU A 126 10.23 -13.80 2.71
CA LEU A 126 9.39 -14.27 3.82
C LEU A 126 10.09 -14.07 5.17
N ILE A 127 11.34 -14.48 5.29
CA ILE A 127 12.12 -14.37 6.54
C ILE A 127 12.33 -12.90 6.91
N LEU A 128 12.73 -12.07 5.96
CA LEU A 128 12.93 -10.63 6.17
C LEU A 128 11.61 -9.92 6.49
N GLY A 129 10.51 -10.33 5.85
CA GLY A 129 9.18 -9.81 6.13
C GLY A 129 8.71 -10.15 7.55
N TYR A 130 8.94 -11.38 8.03
CA TYR A 130 8.67 -11.74 9.42
C TYR A 130 9.53 -10.95 10.40
N PHE A 131 10.83 -10.82 10.13
CA PHE A 131 11.71 -10.00 10.96
C PHE A 131 11.21 -8.55 11.05
N GLN A 132 10.87 -7.94 9.93
CA GLN A 132 10.41 -6.56 9.83
C GLN A 132 9.10 -6.32 10.60
N THR A 133 8.14 -7.26 10.51
CA THR A 133 6.79 -7.12 11.08
C THR A 133 6.56 -7.91 12.38
N ALA A 134 7.60 -8.55 12.93
CA ALA A 134 7.50 -9.36 14.15
C ALA A 134 6.95 -8.56 15.33
N ILE A 135 7.41 -7.32 15.49
CA ILE A 135 7.03 -6.42 16.56
C ILE A 135 6.43 -5.16 15.95
N MET A 136 5.12 -5.03 16.07
CA MET A 136 4.37 -3.86 15.61
C MET A 136 3.78 -3.13 16.83
N GLN A 137 4.33 -1.98 17.15
CA GLN A 137 3.90 -1.13 18.25
C GLN A 137 3.51 0.25 17.68
N PRO A 138 2.24 0.47 17.31
CA PRO A 138 1.79 1.78 16.85
C PRO A 138 2.08 2.86 17.90
N ARG A 139 2.64 3.97 17.45
CA ARG A 139 2.88 5.11 18.31
C ARG A 139 1.59 5.86 18.59
N VAL A 140 1.53 6.47 19.78
CA VAL A 140 0.53 7.48 20.13
C VAL A 140 1.15 8.86 20.04
N PRO A 141 0.36 9.90 19.69
CA PRO A 141 0.84 11.29 19.67
C PRO A 141 1.46 11.68 21.01
N LYS A 142 2.51 12.48 20.95
CA LYS A 142 3.17 13.01 22.15
C LYS A 142 2.58 14.36 22.53
N PRO A 143 2.49 14.69 23.84
CA PRO A 143 1.98 15.98 24.28
C PRO A 143 2.83 17.13 23.75
N LEU A 144 2.18 18.27 23.55
CA LEU A 144 2.81 19.52 23.15
C LEU A 144 2.88 20.48 24.34
N PRO A 145 3.88 21.35 24.41
CA PRO A 145 3.89 22.50 25.32
C PRO A 145 2.87 23.56 24.87
N ASP A 146 2.80 24.68 25.61
CA ASP A 146 1.98 25.81 25.29
C ASP A 146 2.34 26.42 23.91
N ASP A 147 1.37 27.01 23.24
CA ASP A 147 1.48 27.51 21.87
C ASP A 147 2.59 28.57 21.68
N ASP A 148 2.90 29.33 22.70
CA ASP A 148 3.90 30.41 22.66
C ASP A 148 5.34 29.90 22.45
N VAL A 149 5.63 28.67 22.85
CA VAL A 149 6.96 28.06 22.72
C VAL A 149 7.07 27.07 21.56
N LEU A 150 6.01 26.92 20.76
CA LEU A 150 6.04 26.02 19.62
C LEU A 150 7.00 26.53 18.52
N PRO A 151 7.78 25.63 17.87
CA PRO A 151 8.74 26.00 16.85
C PRO A 151 8.07 26.45 15.55
N THR A 152 8.87 27.07 14.67
CA THR A 152 8.44 27.47 13.33
C THR A 152 8.39 26.27 12.38
N VAL A 153 7.36 26.23 11.51
CA VAL A 153 7.19 25.17 10.52
C VAL A 153 6.91 25.77 9.15
N ASP A 154 7.72 25.38 8.17
CA ASP A 154 7.48 25.66 6.75
C ASP A 154 6.74 24.46 6.13
N VAL A 155 5.60 24.71 5.50
CA VAL A 155 4.81 23.70 4.80
C VAL A 155 5.07 23.81 3.31
N TYR A 156 5.68 22.79 2.70
CA TYR A 156 6.06 22.79 1.29
C TYR A 156 5.09 21.96 0.46
N ILE A 157 4.59 22.55 -0.62
CA ILE A 157 3.71 21.92 -1.60
C ILE A 157 4.35 22.05 -2.98
N PRO A 158 5.22 21.08 -3.37
CA PRO A 158 5.86 21.08 -4.68
C PRO A 158 4.86 20.70 -5.78
N THR A 159 4.84 21.47 -6.87
CA THR A 159 4.04 21.23 -8.08
C THR A 159 4.86 21.47 -9.34
N TYR A 160 4.44 20.84 -10.46
CA TYR A 160 5.09 21.01 -11.77
C TYR A 160 4.07 21.22 -12.90
N ASN A 161 3.17 20.26 -13.14
CA ASN A 161 2.22 20.27 -14.25
C ASN A 161 0.79 19.89 -13.84
N GLU A 162 0.55 19.74 -12.54
CA GLU A 162 -0.78 19.39 -12.03
C GLU A 162 -1.77 20.52 -12.22
N GLY A 163 -3.05 20.17 -12.37
CA GLY A 163 -4.13 21.13 -12.61
C GLY A 163 -4.40 22.04 -11.40
N VAL A 164 -4.86 23.26 -11.66
CA VAL A 164 -5.14 24.29 -10.64
C VAL A 164 -6.06 23.77 -9.54
N GLU A 165 -7.12 23.04 -9.88
CA GLU A 165 -8.11 22.56 -8.91
C GLU A 165 -7.54 21.49 -7.95
N ILE A 166 -6.59 20.66 -8.42
CA ILE A 166 -5.91 19.69 -7.57
C ILE A 166 -5.07 20.43 -6.52
N VAL A 167 -4.26 21.38 -6.98
CA VAL A 167 -3.37 22.18 -6.12
C VAL A 167 -4.18 23.05 -5.15
N ARG A 168 -5.29 23.64 -5.60
CA ARG A 168 -6.20 24.45 -4.78
C ARG A 168 -6.66 23.73 -3.51
N ARG A 169 -7.10 22.46 -3.64
CA ARG A 169 -7.56 21.66 -2.50
C ARG A 169 -6.46 21.49 -1.46
N THR A 170 -5.26 21.16 -1.91
CA THR A 170 -4.12 20.96 -1.03
C THR A 170 -3.68 22.25 -0.34
N LEU A 171 -3.69 23.39 -1.05
CA LEU A 171 -3.36 24.70 -0.45
C LEU A 171 -4.39 25.11 0.61
N ILE A 172 -5.68 24.90 0.35
CA ILE A 172 -6.75 25.18 1.33
C ILE A 172 -6.54 24.31 2.58
N GLY A 173 -6.32 23.00 2.43
CA GLY A 173 -6.04 22.10 3.54
C GLY A 173 -4.77 22.50 4.31
N ALA A 174 -3.69 22.84 3.63
CA ALA A 174 -2.44 23.27 4.25
C ALA A 174 -2.58 24.59 5.04
N ARG A 175 -3.36 25.53 4.49
CA ARG A 175 -3.71 26.76 5.21
C ARG A 175 -4.51 26.46 6.47
N ALA A 176 -5.40 25.47 6.42
CA ALA A 176 -6.25 25.06 7.55
C ALA A 176 -5.50 24.28 8.65
N ILE A 177 -4.27 23.81 8.45
CA ILE A 177 -3.48 23.13 9.51
C ILE A 177 -3.38 24.04 10.74
N GLU A 178 -3.67 23.50 11.92
CA GLU A 178 -3.61 24.21 13.19
C GLU A 178 -2.19 24.26 13.74
N TRP A 179 -1.52 25.41 13.55
CA TRP A 179 -0.19 25.67 14.09
C TRP A 179 0.08 27.17 14.12
N PRO A 180 0.48 27.76 15.27
CA PRO A 180 0.56 29.22 15.41
C PRO A 180 1.68 29.86 14.59
N ARG A 181 2.78 29.12 14.36
CA ARG A 181 3.99 29.64 13.71
C ARG A 181 4.32 28.83 12.45
N LYS A 182 3.35 28.74 11.51
CA LYS A 182 3.56 28.08 10.21
C LYS A 182 3.55 29.09 9.07
N ARG A 183 4.27 28.77 7.99
CA ARG A 183 4.17 29.38 6.67
C ARG A 183 3.95 28.31 5.62
N VAL A 184 3.09 28.58 4.66
CA VAL A 184 2.75 27.64 3.58
C VAL A 184 3.34 28.15 2.28
N TYR A 185 4.07 27.31 1.58
CA TYR A 185 4.76 27.65 0.34
C TYR A 185 4.31 26.73 -0.79
N LEU A 186 3.84 27.32 -1.88
CA LEU A 186 3.65 26.65 -3.16
C LEU A 186 4.96 26.71 -3.94
N LEU A 187 5.59 25.56 -4.19
CA LEU A 187 6.87 25.45 -4.90
C LEU A 187 6.60 25.04 -6.35
N ASP A 188 6.49 26.00 -7.27
CA ASP A 188 6.10 25.73 -8.65
C ASP A 188 7.29 25.66 -9.61
N ASP A 189 7.69 24.45 -9.97
CA ASP A 189 8.69 24.17 -11.00
C ASP A 189 8.21 24.50 -12.43
N GLY A 190 6.89 24.64 -12.62
CA GLY A 190 6.27 25.04 -13.89
C GLY A 190 6.36 26.55 -14.15
N ARG A 191 6.60 27.35 -13.13
CA ARG A 191 6.63 28.85 -13.23
C ARG A 191 5.35 29.43 -13.86
N ARG A 192 4.20 28.89 -13.47
CA ARG A 192 2.91 29.12 -14.09
C ARG A 192 2.20 30.35 -13.50
N PRO A 193 1.79 31.33 -14.32
CA PRO A 193 1.07 32.51 -13.83
C PRO A 193 -0.21 32.15 -13.07
N GLU A 194 -0.95 31.14 -13.50
CA GLU A 194 -2.17 30.67 -12.85
C GLU A 194 -1.90 30.10 -11.45
N MET A 195 -0.74 29.48 -11.21
CA MET A 195 -0.34 29.00 -9.89
C MET A 195 0.06 30.15 -8.95
N LYS A 196 0.69 31.18 -9.51
CA LYS A 196 0.97 32.40 -8.74
C LYS A 196 -0.32 33.09 -8.32
N ALA A 197 -1.26 33.26 -9.24
CA ALA A 197 -2.57 33.82 -8.94
C ALA A 197 -3.34 32.99 -7.89
N LEU A 198 -3.26 31.65 -7.98
CA LEU A 198 -3.85 30.75 -7.00
C LEU A 198 -3.21 30.90 -5.61
N ALA A 199 -1.89 31.02 -5.52
CA ALA A 199 -1.19 31.21 -4.25
C ALA A 199 -1.60 32.56 -3.59
N GLU A 200 -1.68 33.64 -4.38
CA GLU A 200 -2.16 34.95 -3.93
C GLU A 200 -3.63 34.86 -3.49
N GLU A 201 -4.45 34.16 -4.25
CA GLU A 201 -5.87 33.95 -3.95
C GLU A 201 -6.07 33.22 -2.61
N VAL A 202 -5.35 32.13 -2.39
CA VAL A 202 -5.46 31.32 -1.15
C VAL A 202 -4.73 31.96 0.03
N GLY A 203 -3.80 32.89 -0.24
CA GLY A 203 -3.01 33.57 0.80
C GLY A 203 -1.83 32.75 1.29
N VAL A 204 -1.10 32.11 0.36
CA VAL A 204 0.13 31.34 0.62
C VAL A 204 1.30 31.90 -0.15
N GLU A 205 2.53 31.62 0.29
CA GLU A 205 3.74 32.10 -0.38
C GLU A 205 3.98 31.33 -1.68
N TYR A 206 4.47 32.01 -2.72
CA TYR A 206 4.77 31.42 -4.02
C TYR A 206 6.27 31.47 -4.29
N LEU A 207 6.89 30.30 -4.49
CA LEU A 207 8.31 30.18 -4.79
C LEU A 207 8.52 29.47 -6.12
N THR A 208 9.50 29.96 -6.89
CA THR A 208 9.97 29.33 -8.13
C THR A 208 11.50 29.29 -8.15
N ARG A 209 12.05 28.50 -9.04
CA ARG A 209 13.49 28.45 -9.30
C ARG A 209 13.80 28.57 -10.80
N ALA A 210 15.05 28.89 -11.13
CA ALA A 210 15.46 29.14 -12.52
C ALA A 210 15.50 27.86 -13.37
N ASP A 211 15.85 26.72 -12.78
CA ASP A 211 15.99 25.43 -13.45
C ASP A 211 15.04 24.38 -12.87
N ASN A 212 14.96 23.21 -13.50
CA ASN A 212 14.15 22.07 -13.04
C ASN A 212 15.01 20.84 -12.74
N ASN A 213 16.31 21.05 -12.44
CA ASN A 213 17.23 19.96 -12.15
C ASN A 213 16.76 19.16 -10.93
N HIS A 214 16.83 17.83 -11.02
CA HIS A 214 16.44 16.90 -9.96
C HIS A 214 14.96 16.97 -9.55
N ALA A 215 14.09 17.49 -10.41
CA ALA A 215 12.64 17.50 -10.23
C ALA A 215 12.23 17.94 -8.79
N LYS A 216 11.32 17.19 -8.12
CA LYS A 216 10.82 17.50 -6.77
C LYS A 216 11.93 17.67 -5.72
N ALA A 217 12.95 16.80 -5.70
CA ALA A 217 14.07 16.91 -4.76
C ALA A 217 14.83 18.23 -4.92
N GLY A 218 15.12 18.58 -6.16
CA GLY A 218 15.77 19.85 -6.48
C GLY A 218 14.92 21.07 -6.13
N ASN A 219 13.60 21.00 -6.31
CA ASN A 219 12.67 22.05 -5.94
C ASN A 219 12.63 22.28 -4.42
N ILE A 220 12.51 21.20 -3.65
CA ILE A 220 12.59 21.26 -2.18
C ILE A 220 13.94 21.81 -1.72
N ASN A 221 15.05 21.33 -2.29
CA ASN A 221 16.40 21.82 -1.96
C ASN A 221 16.63 23.29 -2.29
N ALA A 222 15.95 23.82 -3.31
CA ALA A 222 15.97 25.25 -3.60
C ALA A 222 15.17 26.04 -2.55
N ALA A 223 13.99 25.55 -2.17
CA ALA A 223 13.15 26.17 -1.14
C ALA A 223 13.86 26.21 0.23
N LEU A 224 14.58 25.15 0.61
CA LEU A 224 15.38 25.09 1.84
C LEU A 224 16.34 26.26 2.01
N LYS A 225 16.87 26.81 0.91
CA LYS A 225 17.80 27.95 0.91
C LYS A 225 17.10 29.31 1.04
N LEU A 226 15.80 29.36 0.81
CA LEU A 226 15.00 30.59 0.76
C LEU A 226 14.09 30.76 1.98
N THR A 227 13.98 29.73 2.81
CA THR A 227 13.09 29.68 3.97
C THR A 227 13.88 29.35 5.24
N ASP A 228 13.28 29.56 6.41
CA ASP A 228 13.96 29.56 7.71
C ASP A 228 13.24 28.78 8.83
N GLY A 229 12.11 28.08 8.52
CA GLY A 229 11.39 27.27 9.50
C GLY A 229 12.26 26.17 10.10
N GLU A 230 12.21 25.99 11.41
CA GLU A 230 12.96 24.95 12.13
C GLU A 230 12.58 23.52 11.68
N TYR A 231 11.36 23.36 11.23
CA TYR A 231 10.82 22.11 10.69
C TYR A 231 10.16 22.34 9.34
N ILE A 232 10.08 21.29 8.54
CA ILE A 232 9.56 21.32 7.19
C ILE A 232 8.51 20.21 7.08
N ALA A 233 7.26 20.57 6.85
CA ALA A 233 6.20 19.64 6.49
C ALA A 233 6.09 19.56 4.97
N ILE A 234 6.04 18.36 4.40
CA ILE A 234 6.01 18.14 2.94
C ILE A 234 4.74 17.39 2.57
N PHE A 235 3.97 17.97 1.63
CA PHE A 235 2.82 17.32 1.01
C PHE A 235 2.95 17.38 -0.51
N ASP A 236 2.68 16.28 -1.19
CA ASP A 236 2.44 16.30 -2.62
C ASP A 236 1.22 17.19 -2.90
N CYS A 237 1.22 17.88 -4.04
CA CYS A 237 0.18 18.86 -4.37
C CYS A 237 -1.23 18.26 -4.55
N ASP A 238 -1.38 16.97 -4.44
CA ASP A 238 -2.62 16.21 -4.45
C ASP A 238 -2.94 15.49 -3.12
N HIS A 239 -2.17 15.77 -2.07
CA HIS A 239 -2.41 15.27 -0.71
C HIS A 239 -2.92 16.41 0.19
N VAL A 240 -4.23 16.42 0.44
CA VAL A 240 -4.89 17.45 1.25
C VAL A 240 -4.71 17.11 2.74
N PRO A 241 -3.97 17.92 3.52
CA PRO A 241 -3.73 17.66 4.92
C PRO A 241 -4.95 17.94 5.82
N VAL A 242 -4.98 17.24 6.95
CA VAL A 242 -5.93 17.44 8.04
C VAL A 242 -5.42 18.55 8.98
N ARG A 243 -6.34 19.28 9.61
CA ARG A 243 -6.03 20.37 10.55
C ARG A 243 -5.08 19.96 11.68
N SER A 244 -5.25 18.75 12.21
CA SER A 244 -4.49 18.21 13.34
C SER A 244 -3.08 17.72 12.99
N PHE A 245 -2.66 17.75 11.71
CA PHE A 245 -1.41 17.14 11.26
C PHE A 245 -0.19 17.53 12.11
N LEU A 246 0.06 18.82 12.30
CA LEU A 246 1.21 19.27 13.10
C LEU A 246 1.01 19.02 14.59
N ARG A 247 -0.23 19.13 15.10
CA ARG A 247 -0.54 18.83 16.51
C ARG A 247 -0.22 17.40 16.87
N LEU A 248 -0.39 16.44 15.97
CA LEU A 248 -0.14 15.03 16.22
C LEU A 248 1.32 14.60 15.95
N THR A 249 2.03 15.32 15.07
CA THR A 249 3.39 14.92 14.65
C THR A 249 4.51 15.64 15.40
N MET A 250 4.34 16.90 15.75
CA MET A 250 5.44 17.71 16.29
C MET A 250 5.91 17.29 17.69
N GLY A 251 5.04 16.68 18.49
CA GLY A 251 5.41 16.22 19.84
C GLY A 251 6.56 15.20 19.84
N PHE A 252 6.74 14.42 18.77
CA PHE A 252 7.86 13.47 18.64
C PHE A 252 9.21 14.19 18.56
N PHE A 253 9.29 15.30 17.83
CA PHE A 253 10.51 16.11 17.72
C PHE A 253 10.88 16.82 19.02
N LEU A 254 9.87 17.27 19.76
CA LEU A 254 10.07 17.98 21.03
C LEU A 254 10.49 17.00 22.13
N ALA A 255 10.01 15.76 22.07
CA ALA A 255 10.37 14.70 23.02
C ALA A 255 11.76 14.06 22.73
N ASP A 256 12.26 14.12 21.49
CA ASP A 256 13.54 13.55 21.11
C ASP A 256 14.32 14.49 20.17
N ALA A 257 15.43 15.05 20.68
CA ALA A 257 16.30 15.94 19.92
C ALA A 257 16.96 15.25 18.70
N ARG A 258 17.05 13.93 18.70
CA ARG A 258 17.54 13.11 17.58
C ARG A 258 16.44 12.71 16.59
N CYS A 259 15.19 13.02 16.84
CA CYS A 259 14.13 12.81 15.87
C CYS A 259 14.33 13.76 14.66
N GLY A 260 14.64 13.18 13.50
CA GLY A 260 14.87 13.91 12.25
C GLY A 260 13.70 13.83 11.28
N LEU A 261 12.83 12.83 11.44
CA LEU A 261 11.72 12.53 10.54
C LEU A 261 10.51 11.98 11.32
N VAL A 262 9.31 12.49 11.00
CA VAL A 262 8.03 11.88 11.39
C VAL A 262 7.22 11.67 10.12
N GLN A 263 6.81 10.42 9.85
CA GLN A 263 6.00 10.02 8.70
C GLN A 263 4.61 9.58 9.16
N THR A 264 3.57 9.97 8.42
CA THR A 264 2.21 9.43 8.56
C THR A 264 1.82 8.63 7.30
N PRO A 265 0.83 7.71 7.35
CA PRO A 265 0.41 6.95 6.18
C PRO A 265 -0.17 7.86 5.08
N HIS A 266 0.08 7.50 3.83
CA HIS A 266 -0.72 8.02 2.73
C HIS A 266 -2.09 7.34 2.75
N HIS A 267 -3.14 8.12 2.62
CA HIS A 267 -4.50 7.66 2.43
C HIS A 267 -5.03 8.20 1.11
N PHE A 268 -5.86 7.41 0.40
CA PHE A 268 -6.40 7.83 -0.89
C PHE A 268 -7.92 7.91 -0.82
N TYR A 269 -8.49 8.99 -1.34
CA TYR A 269 -9.94 9.23 -1.31
C TYR A 269 -10.68 8.71 -2.55
N ASN A 270 -9.95 8.23 -3.55
CA ASN A 270 -10.50 7.57 -4.74
C ASN A 270 -9.93 6.15 -4.87
N PRO A 271 -10.69 5.22 -5.45
CA PRO A 271 -10.23 3.87 -5.69
C PRO A 271 -9.08 3.82 -6.70
N ASP A 272 -8.15 2.90 -6.48
CA ASP A 272 -7.09 2.60 -7.43
C ASP A 272 -7.61 1.78 -8.63
N PRO A 273 -6.80 1.52 -9.68
CA PRO A 273 -7.23 0.75 -10.84
C PRO A 273 -7.70 -0.67 -10.53
N PHE A 274 -7.17 -1.33 -9.49
CA PHE A 274 -7.58 -2.68 -9.12
C PHE A 274 -8.97 -2.69 -8.49
N GLU A 275 -9.23 -1.77 -7.56
CA GLU A 275 -10.54 -1.61 -6.95
C GLU A 275 -11.59 -1.21 -7.99
N ARG A 276 -11.25 -0.20 -8.81
CA ARG A 276 -12.18 0.42 -9.75
C ARG A 276 -12.48 -0.46 -10.96
N ASN A 277 -11.44 -0.93 -11.66
CA ASN A 277 -11.59 -1.61 -12.95
C ASN A 277 -12.14 -3.04 -12.78
N LEU A 278 -11.96 -3.65 -11.61
CA LEU A 278 -12.56 -4.94 -11.27
C LEU A 278 -13.95 -4.82 -10.60
N TRP A 279 -14.49 -3.60 -10.41
CA TRP A 279 -15.77 -3.32 -9.75
C TRP A 279 -15.83 -3.87 -8.31
N LEU A 280 -14.73 -3.80 -7.60
CA LEU A 280 -14.54 -4.36 -6.27
C LEU A 280 -14.15 -3.29 -5.24
N GLU A 281 -14.64 -2.05 -5.43
CA GLU A 281 -14.52 -0.98 -4.44
C GLU A 281 -15.09 -1.46 -3.09
N ASP A 282 -14.43 -1.15 -1.99
CA ASP A 282 -14.74 -1.63 -0.63
C ASP A 282 -14.58 -3.17 -0.42
N VAL A 283 -14.08 -3.92 -1.39
CA VAL A 283 -13.87 -5.39 -1.30
C VAL A 283 -12.38 -5.75 -1.44
N VAL A 284 -11.72 -5.14 -2.41
CA VAL A 284 -10.27 -5.28 -2.63
C VAL A 284 -9.56 -4.24 -1.77
N PRO A 285 -8.54 -4.63 -1.02
CA PRO A 285 -7.75 -3.66 -0.26
C PRO A 285 -6.91 -2.80 -1.21
N PRO A 286 -6.64 -1.54 -0.87
CA PRO A 286 -5.65 -0.75 -1.58
C PRO A 286 -4.28 -1.46 -1.56
N GLU A 287 -3.58 -1.47 -2.70
CA GLU A 287 -2.28 -2.17 -2.82
C GLU A 287 -1.27 -1.75 -1.73
N GLN A 288 -1.31 -0.51 -1.29
CA GLN A 288 -0.36 0.05 -0.32
C GLN A 288 -0.75 -0.20 1.14
N GLU A 289 -1.89 -0.82 1.42
CA GLU A 289 -2.40 -1.00 2.78
C GLU A 289 -1.38 -1.72 3.68
N MET A 290 -0.81 -2.83 3.20
CA MET A 290 0.19 -3.58 3.95
C MET A 290 1.45 -2.76 4.24
N PHE A 291 1.87 -1.92 3.29
CA PHE A 291 3.06 -1.10 3.46
C PHE A 291 2.88 -0.08 4.59
N TYR A 292 1.79 0.68 4.58
CA TYR A 292 1.58 1.72 5.58
C TYR A 292 1.17 1.16 6.95
N HIS A 293 0.28 0.17 6.99
CA HIS A 293 -0.33 -0.30 8.24
C HIS A 293 0.33 -1.56 8.84
N ALA A 294 1.40 -2.08 8.25
CA ALA A 294 2.22 -3.15 8.82
C ALA A 294 3.72 -2.87 8.68
N VAL A 295 4.23 -2.71 7.44
CA VAL A 295 5.67 -2.59 7.18
C VAL A 295 6.27 -1.35 7.84
N GLN A 296 5.66 -0.18 7.70
CA GLN A 296 6.17 1.06 8.31
C GLN A 296 6.07 1.05 9.83
N ILE A 297 5.04 0.41 10.41
CA ILE A 297 4.95 0.23 11.88
C ILE A 297 6.08 -0.68 12.37
N GLY A 298 6.36 -1.77 11.66
CA GLY A 298 7.48 -2.66 11.97
C GLY A 298 8.84 -1.96 11.79
N ASN A 299 9.01 -1.19 10.72
CA ASN A 299 10.20 -0.36 10.51
C ASN A 299 10.43 0.63 11.65
N ASP A 300 9.36 1.23 12.16
CA ASP A 300 9.43 2.19 13.25
C ASP A 300 10.03 1.59 14.53
N PHE A 301 9.65 0.36 14.85
CA PHE A 301 10.24 -0.37 15.99
C PHE A 301 11.77 -0.49 15.85
N TRP A 302 12.27 -0.73 14.66
CA TRP A 302 13.69 -0.87 14.34
C TRP A 302 14.41 0.48 14.05
N ASN A 303 13.73 1.61 14.22
CA ASN A 303 14.22 2.93 13.82
C ASN A 303 14.65 2.98 12.35
N SER A 304 13.81 2.45 11.49
CA SER A 304 14.03 2.38 10.04
C SER A 304 12.77 2.78 9.23
N ALA A 305 11.76 3.39 9.88
CA ALA A 305 10.66 4.01 9.16
C ALA A 305 11.20 5.13 8.29
N PHE A 306 10.91 5.07 6.98
CA PHE A 306 11.51 6.00 6.03
C PHE A 306 10.50 6.97 5.44
N PHE A 307 11.01 8.08 4.95
CA PHE A 307 10.26 9.12 4.26
C PHE A 307 9.65 8.58 2.97
N CYS A 308 8.36 8.84 2.75
CA CYS A 308 7.58 8.38 1.60
C CYS A 308 7.26 9.51 0.60
N GLY A 309 7.98 10.60 0.66
CA GLY A 309 7.86 11.74 -0.25
C GLY A 309 6.80 12.76 0.15
N SER A 310 5.77 12.38 0.90
CA SER A 310 4.65 13.23 1.30
C SER A 310 4.17 12.87 2.71
N CYS A 311 3.28 13.68 3.29
CA CYS A 311 2.66 13.45 4.61
C CYS A 311 3.70 13.27 5.73
N ALA A 312 4.77 14.04 5.70
CA ALA A 312 5.89 13.93 6.63
C ALA A 312 6.33 15.30 7.14
N VAL A 313 6.92 15.28 8.34
CA VAL A 313 7.67 16.41 8.90
C VAL A 313 9.12 16.02 9.03
N LEU A 314 10.01 16.94 8.67
CA LEU A 314 11.45 16.78 8.72
C LEU A 314 12.07 17.90 9.58
N ARG A 315 13.06 17.56 10.41
CA ARG A 315 13.85 18.59 11.11
C ARG A 315 14.84 19.21 10.12
N ARG A 316 14.86 20.54 10.00
CA ARG A 316 15.74 21.25 9.07
C ARG A 316 17.21 20.88 9.26
N THR A 317 17.71 20.93 10.50
CA THR A 317 19.11 20.59 10.79
C THR A 317 19.47 19.15 10.44
N ALA A 318 18.50 18.23 10.50
CA ALA A 318 18.73 16.84 10.07
C ALA A 318 18.88 16.75 8.56
N ILE A 319 18.01 17.42 7.80
CA ILE A 319 18.10 17.45 6.33
C ILE A 319 19.39 18.15 5.87
N GLU A 320 19.76 19.26 6.49
CA GLU A 320 20.98 19.99 6.17
C GLU A 320 22.24 19.17 6.46
N SER A 321 22.25 18.37 7.54
CA SER A 321 23.40 17.51 7.91
C SER A 321 23.70 16.44 6.86
N VAL A 322 22.71 16.03 6.06
CA VAL A 322 22.89 15.03 4.98
C VAL A 322 22.98 15.67 3.58
N GLY A 323 23.05 17.00 3.51
CA GLY A 323 23.19 17.76 2.27
C GLY A 323 21.90 18.03 1.51
N GLY A 324 20.75 17.95 2.19
CA GLY A 324 19.42 18.15 1.61
C GLY A 324 18.72 16.84 1.24
N ILE A 325 17.64 16.95 0.48
CA ILE A 325 16.95 15.80 -0.13
C ILE A 325 17.87 15.17 -1.18
N ALA A 326 18.01 13.85 -1.16
CA ALA A 326 18.87 13.10 -2.08
C ALA A 326 18.42 13.29 -3.54
N THR A 327 19.38 13.40 -4.46
CA THR A 327 19.11 13.70 -5.87
C THR A 327 19.64 12.62 -6.84
N GLU A 328 20.33 11.61 -6.32
CA GLU A 328 21.01 10.59 -7.12
C GLU A 328 20.11 9.45 -7.55
N THR A 329 18.96 9.30 -6.91
CA THR A 329 17.97 8.23 -7.20
C THR A 329 16.60 8.82 -7.45
N VAL A 330 15.74 8.08 -8.14
CA VAL A 330 14.37 8.52 -8.41
C VAL A 330 13.39 8.20 -7.27
N THR A 331 13.88 7.64 -6.16
CA THR A 331 13.22 7.53 -4.86
C THR A 331 14.04 8.33 -3.85
N GLU A 332 14.04 9.62 -4.05
CA GLU A 332 14.78 10.61 -3.26
C GLU A 332 14.42 10.56 -1.77
N ASP A 333 13.17 10.21 -1.49
CA ASP A 333 12.57 10.09 -0.17
C ASP A 333 13.21 8.95 0.65
N ALA A 334 13.11 7.71 0.18
CA ALA A 334 13.72 6.55 0.85
C ALA A 334 15.25 6.70 0.94
N HIS A 335 15.90 7.28 -0.07
CA HIS A 335 17.34 7.52 -0.07
C HIS A 335 17.74 8.60 0.96
N THR A 336 16.94 9.66 1.10
CA THR A 336 17.17 10.69 2.13
C THR A 336 17.03 10.08 3.53
N ALA A 337 16.00 9.27 3.78
CA ALA A 337 15.82 8.60 5.05
C ALA A 337 16.98 7.64 5.37
N LEU A 338 17.50 6.91 4.37
CA LEU A 338 18.70 6.06 4.52
C LEU A 338 19.91 6.87 5.01
N ARG A 339 20.13 8.08 4.45
CA ARG A 339 21.21 8.98 4.87
C ARG A 339 21.00 9.53 6.27
N LEU A 340 19.79 9.93 6.60
CA LEU A 340 19.43 10.38 7.96
C LEU A 340 19.74 9.31 9.00
N HIS A 341 19.32 8.07 8.75
CA HIS A 341 19.60 6.96 9.65
C HIS A 341 21.09 6.65 9.77
N ALA A 342 21.84 6.74 8.66
CA ALA A 342 23.29 6.54 8.68
C ALA A 342 24.05 7.61 9.48
N GLU A 343 23.53 8.84 9.55
CA GLU A 343 24.03 9.93 10.38
C GLU A 343 23.52 9.86 11.86
N GLY A 344 22.76 8.78 12.20
CA GLY A 344 22.26 8.54 13.54
C GLY A 344 21.01 9.33 13.92
N TRP A 345 20.34 9.96 12.96
CA TRP A 345 19.01 10.51 13.18
C TRP A 345 17.98 9.41 13.38
N ARG A 346 16.93 9.71 14.14
CA ARG A 346 15.81 8.81 14.38
C ARG A 346 14.60 9.22 13.58
N SER A 347 13.78 8.22 13.24
CA SER A 347 12.47 8.43 12.64
C SER A 347 11.36 8.00 13.59
N ALA A 348 10.17 8.52 13.38
CA ALA A 348 8.95 8.05 14.00
C ALA A 348 7.86 7.86 12.94
N TYR A 349 7.08 6.80 13.10
CA TYR A 349 5.91 6.54 12.26
C TYR A 349 4.65 6.61 13.11
N LEU A 350 3.74 7.49 12.72
CA LEU A 350 2.43 7.63 13.36
C LEU A 350 1.37 7.03 12.44
N ASP A 351 0.83 5.88 12.81
CA ASP A 351 -0.18 5.15 12.00
C ASP A 351 -1.59 5.75 12.14
N ILE A 352 -1.69 7.05 11.86
CA ILE A 352 -2.94 7.79 11.80
C ILE A 352 -2.93 8.60 10.50
N PRO A 353 -3.84 8.35 9.54
CA PRO A 353 -3.92 9.14 8.32
C PRO A 353 -4.18 10.61 8.64
N GLN A 354 -3.28 11.48 8.19
CA GLN A 354 -3.35 12.92 8.44
C GLN A 354 -3.37 13.75 7.15
N ALA A 355 -3.54 13.08 6.02
CA ALA A 355 -3.80 13.67 4.72
C ALA A 355 -4.47 12.65 3.83
N ALA A 356 -5.24 13.12 2.84
CA ALA A 356 -5.80 12.27 1.81
C ALA A 356 -5.39 12.74 0.43
N GLY A 357 -4.89 11.80 -0.36
CA GLY A 357 -4.37 12.04 -1.70
C GLY A 357 -5.22 11.44 -2.81
N LEU A 358 -4.82 11.71 -4.03
CA LEU A 358 -5.41 11.16 -5.24
C LEU A 358 -4.60 9.94 -5.69
N ALA A 359 -5.21 8.74 -5.65
CA ALA A 359 -4.63 7.54 -6.24
C ALA A 359 -4.53 7.69 -7.77
N THR A 360 -3.66 6.90 -8.39
CA THR A 360 -3.58 6.85 -9.86
C THR A 360 -4.92 6.38 -10.44
N GLU A 361 -5.44 7.14 -11.41
CA GLU A 361 -6.78 6.87 -11.95
C GLU A 361 -6.77 5.84 -13.08
N ARG A 362 -5.62 5.63 -13.74
CA ARG A 362 -5.45 4.72 -14.87
C ARG A 362 -4.37 3.70 -14.61
N TYR A 363 -4.57 2.48 -15.14
CA TYR A 363 -3.63 1.38 -15.01
C TYR A 363 -2.24 1.71 -15.58
N ALA A 364 -2.17 2.38 -16.73
CA ALA A 364 -0.90 2.85 -17.30
C ALA A 364 -0.10 3.74 -16.36
N PHE A 365 -0.76 4.65 -15.65
CA PHE A 365 -0.10 5.55 -14.68
C PHE A 365 0.32 4.82 -13.42
N HIS A 366 -0.48 3.84 -13.00
CA HIS A 366 -0.13 2.95 -11.91
C HIS A 366 1.16 2.17 -12.23
N VAL A 367 1.22 1.52 -13.39
CA VAL A 367 2.44 0.82 -13.87
C VAL A 367 3.64 1.75 -13.89
N ALA A 368 3.49 2.94 -14.48
CA ALA A 368 4.59 3.93 -14.57
C ALA A 368 5.10 4.36 -13.18
N GLN A 369 4.19 4.56 -12.21
CA GLN A 369 4.54 4.91 -10.82
C GLN A 369 5.33 3.78 -10.15
N ARG A 370 4.87 2.52 -10.26
CA ARG A 370 5.53 1.35 -9.67
C ARG A 370 6.90 1.08 -10.31
N MET A 371 7.02 1.25 -11.62
CA MET A 371 8.30 1.15 -12.32
C MET A 371 9.31 2.20 -11.83
N ARG A 372 8.86 3.43 -11.56
CA ARG A 372 9.71 4.47 -10.98
C ARG A 372 10.23 4.05 -9.61
N TRP A 373 9.37 3.54 -8.73
CA TRP A 373 9.78 3.07 -7.40
C TRP A 373 10.75 1.89 -7.48
N ALA A 374 10.43 0.89 -8.29
CA ALA A 374 11.30 -0.27 -8.50
C ALA A 374 12.69 0.13 -9.00
N ARG A 375 12.76 1.09 -9.94
CA ARG A 375 14.03 1.66 -10.42
C ARG A 375 14.79 2.33 -9.28
N GLY A 376 14.15 3.22 -8.53
CA GLY A 376 14.80 3.98 -7.47
C GLY A 376 15.33 3.10 -6.35
N MET A 377 14.59 2.10 -5.92
CA MET A 377 15.03 1.15 -4.91
C MET A 377 16.21 0.30 -5.42
N THR A 378 16.22 -0.07 -6.69
CA THR A 378 17.36 -0.75 -7.32
C THR A 378 18.58 0.18 -7.47
N GLN A 379 18.36 1.48 -7.73
CA GLN A 379 19.41 2.49 -7.72
C GLN A 379 20.07 2.63 -6.35
N ILE A 380 19.29 2.66 -5.26
CA ILE A 380 19.81 2.68 -3.88
C ILE A 380 20.69 1.45 -3.66
N LEU A 381 20.25 0.24 -4.03
CA LEU A 381 21.04 -0.98 -3.92
C LEU A 381 22.41 -0.87 -4.61
N ARG A 382 22.47 -0.19 -5.74
CA ARG A 382 23.69 -0.10 -6.58
C ARG A 382 24.60 1.09 -6.25
N LEU A 383 24.02 2.21 -5.82
CA LEU A 383 24.75 3.47 -5.62
C LEU A 383 25.09 3.74 -4.16
N ASP A 384 24.20 3.31 -3.23
CA ASP A 384 24.37 3.54 -1.79
C ASP A 384 23.83 2.33 -0.99
N ASN A 385 24.47 1.17 -1.18
CA ASN A 385 24.01 -0.12 -0.68
C ASN A 385 23.88 -0.13 0.86
N PRO A 386 22.67 -0.34 1.41
CA PRO A 386 22.44 -0.31 2.85
C PRO A 386 23.22 -1.38 3.62
N LEU A 387 23.54 -2.53 3.02
CA LEU A 387 24.30 -3.59 3.70
C LEU A 387 25.73 -3.14 4.07
N PHE A 388 26.31 -2.26 3.27
CA PHE A 388 27.69 -1.82 3.44
C PHE A 388 27.80 -0.37 3.94
N LYS A 389 26.67 0.33 4.06
CA LYS A 389 26.67 1.73 4.51
C LYS A 389 27.04 1.82 5.99
N SER A 390 28.05 2.66 6.29
CA SER A 390 28.44 2.96 7.67
C SER A 390 27.33 3.71 8.42
N GLY A 391 27.29 3.61 9.74
CA GLY A 391 26.33 4.29 10.61
C GLY A 391 25.00 3.56 10.81
N LEU A 392 24.62 2.65 9.90
CA LEU A 392 23.40 1.86 10.05
C LEU A 392 23.58 0.69 11.05
N THR A 393 22.59 0.46 11.88
CA THR A 393 22.46 -0.77 12.66
C THR A 393 22.19 -1.97 11.75
N TRP A 394 22.45 -3.18 12.22
CA TRP A 394 22.16 -4.41 11.45
C TRP A 394 20.67 -4.55 11.13
N ALA A 395 19.77 -4.14 12.05
CA ALA A 395 18.33 -4.17 11.84
C ALA A 395 17.89 -3.20 10.75
N GLN A 396 18.42 -1.98 10.73
CA GLN A 396 18.18 -1.02 9.66
C GLN A 396 18.65 -1.54 8.30
N ARG A 397 19.84 -2.17 8.25
CA ARG A 397 20.36 -2.78 7.01
C ARG A 397 19.41 -3.83 6.46
N LEU A 398 18.88 -4.72 7.31
CA LEU A 398 17.94 -5.77 6.90
C LEU A 398 16.59 -5.19 6.46
N ASN A 399 16.07 -4.18 7.15
CA ASN A 399 14.81 -3.55 6.77
C ASN A 399 14.90 -2.79 5.43
N TYR A 400 15.98 -2.03 5.22
CA TYR A 400 16.22 -1.40 3.91
C TYR A 400 16.45 -2.44 2.81
N LEU A 401 17.16 -3.53 3.10
CA LEU A 401 17.31 -4.63 2.14
C LEU A 401 15.95 -5.23 1.78
N ASN A 402 15.08 -5.48 2.77
CA ASN A 402 13.75 -6.01 2.51
C ASN A 402 12.90 -5.04 1.67
N ALA A 403 12.94 -3.74 1.97
CA ALA A 403 12.26 -2.73 1.16
C ALA A 403 12.75 -2.70 -0.30
N ILE A 404 14.04 -2.90 -0.54
CA ILE A 404 14.61 -3.01 -1.88
C ILE A 404 14.19 -4.33 -2.55
N GLN A 405 14.30 -5.45 -1.84
CA GLN A 405 13.94 -6.77 -2.37
C GLN A 405 12.46 -6.86 -2.74
N HIS A 406 11.59 -6.19 -2.01
CA HIS A 406 10.16 -6.12 -2.37
C HIS A 406 9.94 -5.75 -3.84
N PHE A 407 10.78 -4.90 -4.44
CA PHE A 407 10.66 -4.52 -5.84
C PHE A 407 11.40 -5.44 -6.82
N GLN A 408 12.07 -6.49 -6.36
CA GLN A 408 12.80 -7.44 -7.24
C GLN A 408 11.95 -8.66 -7.62
N PHE A 409 10.66 -8.70 -7.27
CA PHE A 409 9.77 -9.83 -7.50
C PHE A 409 9.54 -10.16 -8.98
N GLY A 410 9.81 -9.25 -9.92
CA GLY A 410 9.42 -9.38 -11.32
C GLY A 410 9.96 -10.65 -11.99
N ILE A 411 11.26 -10.95 -11.89
CA ILE A 411 11.86 -12.16 -12.45
C ILE A 411 11.34 -13.43 -11.74
N PRO A 412 11.39 -13.54 -10.40
CA PRO A 412 10.82 -14.68 -9.70
C PRO A 412 9.36 -14.96 -10.07
N ARG A 413 8.53 -13.92 -10.15
CA ARG A 413 7.11 -14.07 -10.51
C ARG A 413 6.93 -14.61 -11.93
N LEU A 414 7.67 -14.11 -12.91
CA LEU A 414 7.62 -14.61 -14.28
C LEU A 414 8.05 -16.09 -14.34
N VAL A 415 9.07 -16.49 -13.57
CA VAL A 415 9.49 -17.89 -13.50
C VAL A 415 8.37 -18.76 -12.93
N TYR A 416 7.72 -18.36 -11.83
CA TYR A 416 6.59 -19.10 -11.24
C TYR A 416 5.40 -19.25 -12.21
N LEU A 417 5.12 -18.22 -13.00
CA LEU A 417 4.02 -18.21 -13.97
C LEU A 417 4.32 -19.09 -15.19
N THR A 418 5.58 -19.12 -15.65
CA THR A 418 5.93 -19.80 -16.91
C THR A 418 6.44 -21.22 -16.73
N ALA A 419 7.08 -21.56 -15.60
CA ALA A 419 7.67 -22.87 -15.39
C ALA A 419 6.68 -24.05 -15.57
N PRO A 420 5.44 -24.02 -15.04
CA PRO A 420 4.46 -25.07 -15.29
C PRO A 420 4.13 -25.23 -16.78
N SER A 421 3.95 -24.11 -17.48
CA SER A 421 3.61 -24.15 -18.91
C SER A 421 4.75 -24.69 -19.78
N LEU A 422 6.00 -24.41 -19.43
CA LEU A 422 7.18 -24.95 -20.14
C LEU A 422 7.26 -26.47 -20.01
N PHE A 423 6.93 -27.01 -18.83
CA PHE A 423 6.81 -28.47 -18.67
C PHE A 423 5.64 -29.04 -19.47
N LEU A 424 4.45 -28.45 -19.36
CA LEU A 424 3.25 -28.94 -20.05
C LEU A 424 3.38 -28.89 -21.57
N LEU A 425 4.02 -27.87 -22.13
CA LEU A 425 4.17 -27.68 -23.58
C LEU A 425 5.36 -28.45 -24.16
N PHE A 426 6.50 -28.40 -23.50
CA PHE A 426 7.78 -28.84 -24.07
C PHE A 426 8.42 -30.01 -23.34
N GLY A 427 7.88 -30.45 -22.19
CA GLY A 427 8.50 -31.48 -21.35
C GLY A 427 9.82 -31.05 -20.71
N ILE A 428 10.00 -29.74 -20.47
CA ILE A 428 11.17 -29.19 -19.77
C ILE A 428 10.91 -29.30 -18.26
N HIS A 429 11.74 -30.08 -17.56
CA HIS A 429 11.52 -30.39 -16.16
C HIS A 429 12.08 -29.30 -15.23
N PRO A 430 11.23 -28.54 -14.51
CA PRO A 430 11.70 -27.54 -13.55
C PRO A 430 12.25 -28.15 -12.27
N LEU A 431 11.93 -29.41 -12.00
CA LEU A 431 12.41 -30.18 -10.85
C LEU A 431 12.27 -31.68 -11.08
N ARG A 432 13.05 -32.46 -10.34
CA ARG A 432 12.99 -33.93 -10.27
C ARG A 432 12.48 -34.38 -8.92
N ALA A 433 11.22 -34.66 -8.84
CA ALA A 433 10.60 -35.26 -7.65
C ALA A 433 9.30 -35.94 -8.04
N ASN A 434 8.91 -36.95 -7.30
CA ASN A 434 7.60 -37.52 -7.47
C ASN A 434 6.52 -36.58 -6.83
N PRO A 435 5.25 -36.68 -7.24
CA PRO A 435 4.18 -35.81 -6.75
C PRO A 435 4.00 -35.84 -5.24
N TRP A 436 4.21 -36.96 -4.60
CA TRP A 436 4.06 -37.09 -3.14
C TRP A 436 5.18 -36.38 -2.38
N GLU A 437 6.40 -36.38 -2.92
CA GLU A 437 7.50 -35.58 -2.39
C GLU A 437 7.20 -34.11 -2.51
N VAL A 438 6.74 -33.63 -3.68
CA VAL A 438 6.36 -32.23 -3.89
C VAL A 438 5.28 -31.82 -2.89
N ILE A 439 4.22 -32.61 -2.74
CA ILE A 439 3.15 -32.32 -1.78
C ILE A 439 3.69 -32.32 -0.35
N ALA A 440 4.50 -33.32 0.04
CA ALA A 440 5.00 -33.44 1.40
C ALA A 440 5.92 -32.28 1.82
N TYR A 441 6.72 -31.72 0.90
CA TYR A 441 7.66 -30.64 1.19
C TYR A 441 7.11 -29.24 0.86
N ALA A 442 6.45 -29.06 -0.29
CA ALA A 442 5.97 -27.74 -0.70
C ALA A 442 4.68 -27.32 0.03
N MET A 443 3.74 -28.24 0.26
CA MET A 443 2.46 -27.87 0.91
C MET A 443 2.64 -27.30 2.32
N PRO A 444 3.46 -27.88 3.22
CA PRO A 444 3.71 -27.30 4.53
C PRO A 444 4.35 -25.91 4.45
N HIS A 445 5.32 -25.72 3.55
CA HIS A 445 5.94 -24.42 3.30
C HIS A 445 4.89 -23.38 2.88
N VAL A 446 4.10 -23.66 1.84
CA VAL A 446 3.09 -22.72 1.30
C VAL A 446 2.01 -22.45 2.35
N PHE A 447 1.48 -23.48 2.98
CA PHE A 447 0.42 -23.33 3.99
C PHE A 447 0.88 -22.52 5.21
N LEU A 448 2.06 -22.82 5.75
CA LEU A 448 2.58 -22.10 6.92
C LEU A 448 3.03 -20.69 6.58
N SER A 449 3.54 -20.44 5.38
CA SER A 449 3.84 -19.07 4.90
C SER A 449 2.58 -18.23 4.81
N LEU A 450 1.47 -18.82 4.35
CA LEU A 450 0.18 -18.16 4.27
C LEU A 450 -0.36 -17.80 5.65
N ILE A 451 -0.54 -18.80 6.54
CA ILE A 451 -1.15 -18.57 7.87
C ILE A 451 -0.22 -17.77 8.78
N GLY A 452 1.09 -17.98 8.71
CA GLY A 452 2.08 -17.22 9.47
C GLY A 452 2.12 -15.75 9.05
N GLY A 453 2.09 -15.50 7.74
CA GLY A 453 2.00 -14.13 7.21
C GLY A 453 0.73 -13.39 7.65
N LEU A 454 -0.42 -14.06 7.60
CA LEU A 454 -1.69 -13.51 8.10
C LEU A 454 -1.65 -13.24 9.61
N ALA A 455 -1.02 -14.12 10.37
CA ALA A 455 -0.92 -13.98 11.83
C ALA A 455 0.00 -12.82 12.26
N VAL A 456 1.11 -12.61 11.55
CA VAL A 456 2.11 -11.57 11.87
C VAL A 456 1.63 -10.20 11.39
N ALA A 457 1.17 -10.08 10.15
CA ALA A 457 0.66 -8.83 9.59
C ALA A 457 -0.75 -8.45 10.09
N ARG A 458 -1.32 -9.22 11.01
CA ARG A 458 -2.66 -9.05 11.58
C ARG A 458 -3.73 -8.99 10.48
N SER A 459 -4.66 -8.07 10.50
CA SER A 459 -5.76 -7.99 9.53
C SER A 459 -5.41 -7.30 8.20
N VAL A 460 -4.15 -6.90 7.98
CA VAL A 460 -3.75 -6.04 6.85
C VAL A 460 -3.25 -6.83 5.64
N ARG A 461 -2.82 -8.10 5.84
CA ARG A 461 -2.33 -8.92 4.72
C ARG A 461 -3.49 -9.58 3.99
N HIS A 462 -3.60 -9.29 2.71
CA HIS A 462 -4.55 -9.93 1.81
C HIS A 462 -3.84 -10.99 0.96
N ALA A 463 -4.07 -12.26 1.31
CA ALA A 463 -3.61 -13.38 0.50
C ALA A 463 -4.24 -13.29 -0.90
N PHE A 464 -3.58 -13.79 -1.92
CA PHE A 464 -4.00 -13.83 -3.33
C PHE A 464 -4.12 -12.47 -4.03
N TRP A 465 -4.60 -11.38 -3.39
CA TRP A 465 -4.59 -10.05 -4.02
C TRP A 465 -3.18 -9.54 -4.23
N ALA A 466 -2.26 -9.78 -3.28
CA ALA A 466 -0.84 -9.48 -3.49
C ALA A 466 -0.27 -10.21 -4.73
N GLU A 467 -0.72 -11.45 -4.98
CA GLU A 467 -0.36 -12.21 -6.18
C GLU A 467 -0.85 -11.54 -7.46
N VAL A 468 -2.07 -10.99 -7.46
CA VAL A 468 -2.63 -10.27 -8.61
C VAL A 468 -1.84 -8.98 -8.87
N TYR A 469 -1.54 -8.19 -7.82
CA TYR A 469 -0.75 -6.96 -7.94
C TYR A 469 0.63 -7.24 -8.50
N GLU A 470 1.37 -8.19 -7.92
CA GLU A 470 2.69 -8.56 -8.40
C GLU A 470 2.65 -9.13 -9.83
N THR A 471 1.67 -9.98 -10.16
CA THR A 471 1.54 -10.57 -11.50
C THR A 471 1.29 -9.49 -12.54
N SER A 472 0.41 -8.51 -12.25
CA SER A 472 0.12 -7.41 -13.18
C SER A 472 1.36 -6.57 -13.50
N LEU A 473 2.27 -6.44 -12.55
CA LEU A 473 3.48 -5.60 -12.65
C LEU A 473 4.75 -6.40 -13.01
N ALA A 474 4.73 -7.73 -12.93
CA ALA A 474 5.93 -8.56 -13.05
C ALA A 474 6.76 -8.33 -14.33
N PRO A 475 6.18 -8.26 -15.54
CA PRO A 475 6.98 -8.02 -16.74
C PRO A 475 7.71 -6.68 -16.71
N TYR A 476 7.08 -5.66 -16.17
CA TYR A 476 7.61 -4.29 -16.12
C TYR A 476 8.68 -4.16 -15.06
N THR A 477 8.44 -4.72 -13.87
CA THR A 477 9.43 -4.70 -12.78
C THR A 477 10.63 -5.54 -13.12
N ALA A 478 10.48 -6.70 -13.75
CA ALA A 478 11.61 -7.51 -14.23
C ALA A 478 12.51 -6.71 -15.17
N LEU A 479 11.93 -6.01 -16.15
CA LEU A 479 12.69 -5.20 -17.09
C LEU A 479 13.38 -4.01 -16.41
N VAL A 480 12.62 -3.22 -15.63
CA VAL A 480 13.16 -1.97 -15.06
C VAL A 480 14.21 -2.22 -13.99
N THR A 481 14.03 -3.25 -13.14
CA THR A 481 15.02 -3.59 -12.10
C THR A 481 16.29 -4.15 -12.71
N THR A 482 16.19 -4.99 -13.75
CA THR A 482 17.34 -5.49 -14.49
C THR A 482 18.12 -4.34 -15.12
N LEU A 483 17.45 -3.44 -15.84
CA LEU A 483 18.10 -2.28 -16.47
C LEU A 483 18.72 -1.35 -15.42
N ALA A 484 18.04 -1.09 -14.29
CA ALA A 484 18.56 -0.26 -13.22
C ALA A 484 19.75 -0.91 -12.49
N PHE A 485 19.77 -2.25 -12.39
CA PHE A 485 20.87 -2.98 -11.78
C PHE A 485 22.17 -2.83 -12.59
N PHE A 486 22.10 -2.99 -13.91
CA PHE A 486 23.29 -2.89 -14.77
C PHE A 486 23.64 -1.44 -15.16
N ALA A 487 22.66 -0.54 -15.20
CA ALA A 487 22.87 0.84 -15.61
C ALA A 487 22.14 1.84 -14.67
N PRO A 488 22.52 1.92 -13.38
CA PRO A 488 21.76 2.65 -12.36
C PRO A 488 21.68 4.16 -12.62
N ARG A 489 22.62 4.75 -13.35
CA ARG A 489 22.63 6.17 -13.69
C ARG A 489 21.85 6.53 -14.96
N LYS A 490 21.35 5.52 -15.71
CA LYS A 490 20.56 5.74 -16.93
C LYS A 490 19.07 5.77 -16.58
N GLY A 491 18.32 6.66 -17.26
CA GLY A 491 16.87 6.80 -17.14
C GLY A 491 16.47 8.21 -16.74
N LYS A 492 15.32 8.68 -17.29
CA LYS A 492 14.75 9.99 -16.99
C LYS A 492 13.67 9.83 -15.91
N PHE A 493 13.51 10.85 -15.09
CA PHE A 493 12.38 10.98 -14.19
C PHE A 493 11.14 11.36 -15.01
N ASN A 494 10.09 10.54 -14.96
CA ASN A 494 8.80 10.86 -15.58
C ASN A 494 7.79 11.14 -14.48
N VAL A 495 7.16 12.32 -14.55
CA VAL A 495 6.09 12.72 -13.63
C VAL A 495 4.84 11.89 -13.91
N THR A 496 4.19 11.40 -12.86
CA THR A 496 2.91 10.70 -12.97
C THR A 496 1.81 11.70 -13.28
N VAL A 497 1.07 11.50 -14.37
CA VAL A 497 -0.09 12.33 -14.73
C VAL A 497 -1.24 12.02 -13.76
N LYS A 498 -1.90 13.08 -13.26
CA LYS A 498 -3.06 12.99 -12.37
C LYS A 498 -4.23 13.82 -12.90
N GLY A 499 -5.47 13.47 -12.50
CA GLY A 499 -6.66 14.17 -12.95
C GLY A 499 -7.06 13.88 -14.40
N SER A 500 -6.69 12.70 -14.94
CA SER A 500 -7.09 12.31 -16.28
C SER A 500 -8.47 11.67 -16.26
N GLN A 501 -9.42 12.27 -16.98
CA GLN A 501 -10.75 11.68 -17.17
C GLN A 501 -10.76 10.77 -18.39
N LEU A 502 -11.51 9.69 -18.31
CA LEU A 502 -11.78 8.77 -19.41
C LEU A 502 -13.30 8.79 -19.68
N ASP A 503 -13.69 9.24 -20.85
CA ASP A 503 -15.11 9.41 -21.21
C ASP A 503 -15.78 8.09 -21.59
N ARG A 504 -15.01 7.12 -22.10
CA ARG A 504 -15.52 5.81 -22.54
C ARG A 504 -14.67 4.68 -21.97
N ALA A 505 -15.28 3.51 -21.78
CA ALA A 505 -14.55 2.30 -21.45
C ALA A 505 -13.50 1.99 -22.54
N ALA A 506 -12.30 1.60 -22.12
CA ALA A 506 -11.21 1.27 -23.03
C ALA A 506 -10.36 0.15 -22.43
N TYR A 507 -9.95 -0.80 -23.25
CA TYR A 507 -9.00 -1.82 -22.82
C TYR A 507 -7.57 -1.37 -23.16
N ASP A 508 -6.73 -1.22 -22.13
CA ASP A 508 -5.32 -0.86 -22.31
C ASP A 508 -4.50 -2.08 -22.74
N LEU A 509 -4.62 -2.41 -24.05
CA LEU A 509 -3.93 -3.55 -24.63
C LEU A 509 -2.39 -3.41 -24.49
N THR A 510 -1.86 -2.20 -24.54
CA THR A 510 -0.42 -1.97 -24.46
C THR A 510 0.16 -2.46 -23.13
N HIS A 511 -0.51 -2.12 -22.02
CA HIS A 511 -0.07 -2.54 -20.69
C HIS A 511 -0.61 -3.93 -20.29
N ALA A 512 -1.61 -4.48 -20.98
CA ALA A 512 -2.04 -5.85 -20.77
C ALA A 512 -1.22 -6.89 -21.56
N ALA A 513 -0.65 -6.52 -22.71
CA ALA A 513 -0.04 -7.44 -23.67
C ALA A 513 0.99 -8.40 -23.09
N PRO A 514 1.96 -8.00 -22.23
CA PRO A 514 2.91 -8.95 -21.66
C PRO A 514 2.23 -10.05 -20.84
N ASN A 515 1.25 -9.70 -20.02
CA ASN A 515 0.50 -10.66 -19.20
C ASN A 515 -0.47 -11.50 -20.04
N LEU A 516 -1.03 -10.96 -21.13
CA LEU A 516 -1.83 -11.72 -22.09
C LEU A 516 -1.01 -12.81 -22.80
N VAL A 517 0.25 -12.51 -23.13
CA VAL A 517 1.17 -13.52 -23.71
C VAL A 517 1.41 -14.65 -22.71
N VAL A 518 1.69 -14.34 -21.44
CA VAL A 518 1.88 -15.35 -20.40
C VAL A 518 0.60 -16.14 -20.16
N LEU A 519 -0.56 -15.48 -20.13
CA LEU A 519 -1.87 -16.14 -20.00
C LEU A 519 -2.12 -17.12 -21.16
N GLY A 520 -1.85 -16.68 -22.40
CA GLY A 520 -1.95 -17.52 -23.59
C GLY A 520 -1.05 -18.75 -23.50
N LEU A 521 0.19 -18.60 -23.01
CA LEU A 521 1.11 -19.71 -22.78
C LEU A 521 0.56 -20.70 -21.74
N CYS A 522 -0.02 -20.19 -20.64
CA CYS A 522 -0.63 -21.03 -19.61
C CYS A 522 -1.85 -21.81 -20.14
N ILE A 523 -2.73 -21.14 -20.89
CA ILE A 523 -3.89 -21.78 -21.51
C ILE A 523 -3.44 -22.84 -22.53
N ALA A 524 -2.45 -22.56 -23.37
CA ALA A 524 -1.89 -23.50 -24.32
C ALA A 524 -1.33 -24.76 -23.61
N GLY A 525 -0.62 -24.57 -22.48
CA GLY A 525 -0.15 -25.68 -21.65
C GLY A 525 -1.28 -26.58 -21.19
N LEU A 526 -2.39 -26.01 -20.70
CA LEU A 526 -3.56 -26.79 -20.25
C LEU A 526 -4.26 -27.50 -21.41
N VAL A 527 -4.38 -26.87 -22.58
CA VAL A 527 -5.01 -27.47 -23.78
C VAL A 527 -4.22 -28.67 -24.27
N VAL A 528 -2.89 -28.63 -24.20
CA VAL A 528 -2.02 -29.74 -24.64
C VAL A 528 -1.95 -30.86 -23.60
N THR A 529 -2.24 -30.62 -22.35
CA THR A 529 -2.11 -31.59 -21.24
C THR A 529 -2.81 -32.93 -21.51
N PRO A 530 -4.08 -32.99 -22.01
CA PRO A 530 -4.74 -34.28 -22.29
C PRO A 530 -4.01 -35.16 -23.34
N SER A 531 -3.46 -34.55 -24.39
CA SER A 531 -2.73 -35.29 -25.42
C SER A 531 -1.38 -35.87 -24.92
N ARG A 532 -0.88 -35.33 -23.80
CA ARG A 532 0.35 -35.80 -23.17
C ARG A 532 0.13 -36.90 -22.15
N TRP A 533 -1.12 -37.15 -21.75
CA TRP A 533 -1.46 -38.12 -20.71
C TRP A 533 -0.95 -39.55 -20.98
N ASP A 534 -0.98 -39.96 -22.25
CA ASP A 534 -0.50 -41.27 -22.65
C ASP A 534 1.02 -41.30 -22.95
N VAL A 535 1.60 -40.14 -23.28
CA VAL A 535 3.05 -39.99 -23.52
C VAL A 535 3.84 -40.00 -22.21
N PHE A 536 3.29 -39.38 -21.16
CA PHE A 536 3.91 -39.29 -19.83
C PHE A 536 3.29 -40.30 -18.85
N GLU A 537 3.21 -41.56 -19.20
CA GLU A 537 2.52 -42.59 -18.41
C GLU A 537 3.10 -42.71 -16.99
N GLU A 538 4.43 -42.71 -16.86
CA GLU A 538 5.13 -42.77 -15.56
C GLU A 538 5.06 -41.45 -14.77
N GLU A 539 4.78 -40.33 -15.42
CA GLU A 539 4.76 -38.99 -14.85
C GLU A 539 3.35 -38.38 -14.73
N ARG A 540 2.27 -39.18 -14.91
CA ARG A 540 0.87 -38.68 -14.84
C ARG A 540 0.58 -37.88 -13.58
N GLY A 541 1.14 -38.27 -12.44
CA GLY A 541 0.99 -37.54 -11.20
C GLY A 541 1.65 -36.14 -11.24
N THR A 542 2.85 -36.06 -11.80
CA THR A 542 3.57 -34.78 -12.00
C THR A 542 2.81 -33.88 -12.98
N LEU A 543 2.31 -34.46 -14.08
CA LEU A 543 1.48 -33.76 -15.05
C LEU A 543 0.23 -33.17 -14.41
N LEU A 544 -0.46 -33.93 -13.54
CA LEU A 544 -1.65 -33.42 -12.82
C LEU A 544 -1.32 -32.29 -11.86
N VAL A 545 -0.29 -32.45 -11.01
CA VAL A 545 0.11 -31.41 -10.05
C VAL A 545 0.51 -30.13 -10.78
N THR A 546 1.26 -30.27 -11.88
CA THR A 546 1.68 -29.11 -12.69
C THR A 546 0.51 -28.44 -13.41
N ALA A 547 -0.46 -29.23 -13.90
CA ALA A 547 -1.68 -28.67 -14.49
C ALA A 547 -2.53 -27.92 -13.46
N LEU A 548 -2.66 -28.43 -12.24
CA LEU A 548 -3.35 -27.72 -11.14
C LEU A 548 -2.67 -26.40 -10.80
N TRP A 549 -1.33 -26.38 -10.74
CA TRP A 549 -0.59 -25.13 -10.55
C TRP A 549 -0.84 -24.16 -11.71
N ASN A 550 -0.83 -24.66 -12.94
CA ASN A 550 -1.05 -23.82 -14.12
C ASN A 550 -2.49 -23.28 -14.18
N ILE A 551 -3.51 -24.01 -13.70
CA ILE A 551 -4.87 -23.50 -13.49
C ILE A 551 -4.87 -22.32 -12.51
N TYR A 552 -4.15 -22.46 -11.39
CA TYR A 552 -3.98 -21.37 -10.45
C TYR A 552 -3.37 -20.13 -11.12
N ASN A 553 -2.31 -20.31 -11.93
CA ASN A 553 -1.68 -19.22 -12.67
C ASN A 553 -2.66 -18.55 -13.66
N VAL A 554 -3.51 -19.32 -14.34
CA VAL A 554 -4.55 -18.78 -15.23
C VAL A 554 -5.55 -17.90 -14.45
N VAL A 555 -5.98 -18.33 -13.27
CA VAL A 555 -6.90 -17.54 -12.42
C VAL A 555 -6.28 -16.20 -12.02
N ILE A 556 -5.04 -16.20 -11.55
CA ILE A 556 -4.33 -14.97 -11.15
C ILE A 556 -4.08 -14.05 -12.36
N LEU A 557 -3.62 -14.60 -13.48
CA LEU A 557 -3.37 -13.86 -14.71
C LEU A 557 -4.66 -13.29 -15.30
N ALA A 558 -5.77 -14.01 -15.26
CA ALA A 558 -7.06 -13.52 -15.71
C ALA A 558 -7.49 -12.27 -14.92
N ALA A 559 -7.34 -12.28 -13.59
CA ALA A 559 -7.59 -11.10 -12.79
C ALA A 559 -6.62 -9.96 -13.12
N ALA A 560 -5.33 -10.24 -13.27
CA ALA A 560 -4.30 -9.24 -13.59
C ALA A 560 -4.51 -8.56 -14.95
N VAL A 561 -4.92 -9.30 -16.00
CA VAL A 561 -5.19 -8.71 -17.33
C VAL A 561 -6.50 -7.92 -17.37
N MET A 562 -7.48 -8.26 -16.52
CA MET A 562 -8.75 -7.53 -16.45
C MET A 562 -8.63 -6.17 -15.76
N VAL A 563 -7.59 -5.92 -14.98
CA VAL A 563 -7.29 -4.58 -14.45
C VAL A 563 -7.08 -3.55 -15.56
N ALA A 564 -6.63 -3.97 -16.74
CA ALA A 564 -6.45 -3.10 -17.89
C ALA A 564 -7.77 -2.69 -18.60
N LEU A 565 -8.92 -3.20 -18.16
CA LEU A 565 -10.24 -2.77 -18.63
C LEU A 565 -10.65 -1.49 -17.90
N GLU A 566 -10.25 -0.36 -18.45
CA GLU A 566 -10.45 0.97 -17.88
C GLU A 566 -11.91 1.38 -17.94
N ARG A 567 -12.49 1.72 -16.79
CA ARG A 567 -13.87 2.23 -16.68
C ARG A 567 -13.94 3.73 -16.98
N PRO A 568 -15.05 4.22 -17.58
CA PRO A 568 -15.26 5.65 -17.75
C PRO A 568 -15.40 6.35 -16.39
N GLN A 569 -14.88 7.56 -16.31
CA GLN A 569 -15.07 8.43 -15.15
C GLN A 569 -16.13 9.48 -15.48
N ARG A 570 -17.38 9.17 -15.15
CA ARG A 570 -18.53 10.02 -15.47
C ARG A 570 -18.67 11.23 -14.54
N ARG A 571 -18.06 11.19 -13.34
CA ARG A 571 -18.17 12.25 -12.33
C ARG A 571 -17.03 13.23 -12.48
N LYS A 572 -17.35 14.52 -12.52
CA LYS A 572 -16.35 15.60 -12.56
C LYS A 572 -15.58 15.73 -11.24
N THR A 573 -16.20 15.41 -10.10
CA THR A 573 -15.64 15.51 -8.77
C THR A 573 -15.85 14.23 -7.97
N TRP A 574 -14.87 13.87 -7.17
CA TRP A 574 -14.95 12.74 -6.25
C TRP A 574 -15.90 13.05 -5.10
N ARG A 575 -16.58 12.04 -4.59
CA ARG A 575 -17.43 12.11 -3.42
C ARG A 575 -16.75 11.44 -2.25
N VAL A 576 -16.76 12.11 -1.11
CA VAL A 576 -16.21 11.61 0.14
C VAL A 576 -17.35 11.37 1.12
N ARG A 577 -17.39 10.18 1.72
CA ARG A 577 -18.38 9.90 2.77
C ARG A 577 -18.07 10.75 4.00
N ARG A 578 -19.02 11.58 4.41
CA ARG A 578 -18.92 12.46 5.57
C ARG A 578 -20.27 12.56 6.27
N GLU A 579 -20.26 12.35 7.57
CA GLU A 579 -21.41 12.46 8.44
C GLU A 579 -21.31 13.79 9.22
N HIS A 580 -21.86 14.85 8.65
CA HIS A 580 -21.94 16.17 9.24
C HIS A 580 -23.39 16.55 9.49
N LEU A 581 -23.64 17.36 10.50
CA LEU A 581 -24.97 17.93 10.74
C LEU A 581 -25.40 18.76 9.53
N ALA A 582 -26.56 18.46 8.99
CA ALA A 582 -27.14 19.18 7.86
C ALA A 582 -28.49 19.79 8.25
N ARG A 583 -28.70 21.04 7.88
CA ARG A 583 -29.99 21.74 8.03
C ARG A 583 -30.44 22.14 6.64
N LEU A 584 -31.59 21.62 6.24
CA LEU A 584 -32.16 21.85 4.92
C LEU A 584 -33.47 22.62 5.05
N SER A 585 -33.59 23.76 4.39
CA SER A 585 -34.81 24.55 4.27
C SER A 585 -35.30 24.58 2.82
N VAL A 586 -36.60 24.65 2.64
CA VAL A 586 -37.26 24.72 1.34
C VAL A 586 -37.87 26.08 1.18
N PRO A 587 -37.26 27.05 0.44
CA PRO A 587 -37.75 28.39 0.34
C PRO A 587 -39.19 28.53 -0.20
N THR A 588 -39.61 27.57 -1.03
CA THR A 588 -40.97 27.51 -1.61
C THR A 588 -42.01 26.94 -0.63
N HIS A 589 -41.59 26.30 0.47
CA HIS A 589 -42.45 25.65 1.47
C HIS A 589 -42.00 26.03 2.90
N PRO A 590 -42.11 27.29 3.30
CA PRO A 590 -41.65 27.76 4.63
C PRO A 590 -42.37 27.06 5.79
N GLU A 591 -43.57 26.52 5.57
CA GLU A 591 -44.35 25.75 6.54
C GLU A 591 -43.66 24.45 6.98
N LEU A 592 -42.76 23.93 6.19
CA LEU A 592 -42.01 22.71 6.55
C LEU A 592 -40.90 22.98 7.61
N GLY A 593 -40.61 24.26 7.86
CA GLY A 593 -39.52 24.61 8.74
C GLY A 593 -38.17 24.11 8.25
N VAL A 594 -37.18 24.09 9.15
CA VAL A 594 -35.84 23.58 8.86
C VAL A 594 -35.81 22.09 9.16
N GLN A 595 -35.54 21.28 8.13
CA GLN A 595 -35.31 19.84 8.27
C GLN A 595 -33.88 19.59 8.74
N VAL A 596 -33.71 18.91 9.87
CA VAL A 596 -32.41 18.59 10.44
C VAL A 596 -32.09 17.12 10.14
N GLY A 597 -30.90 16.88 9.62
CA GLY A 597 -30.44 15.55 9.26
C GLY A 597 -28.93 15.50 9.18
N GLU A 598 -28.41 14.55 8.43
CA GLU A 598 -26.96 14.30 8.29
C GLU A 598 -26.56 14.19 6.84
N THR A 599 -25.33 14.61 6.54
CA THR A 599 -24.74 14.33 5.23
C THR A 599 -24.33 12.86 5.16
N VAL A 600 -24.46 12.25 3.98
CA VAL A 600 -24.02 10.89 3.68
C VAL A 600 -22.70 10.93 2.87
N ASP A 601 -22.66 11.75 1.85
CA ASP A 601 -21.48 12.05 1.07
C ASP A 601 -21.45 13.52 0.64
N LEU A 602 -20.23 14.04 0.45
CA LEU A 602 -19.98 15.43 0.05
C LEU A 602 -19.00 15.44 -1.12
N SER A 603 -19.21 16.35 -2.06
CA SER A 603 -18.30 16.68 -3.16
C SER A 603 -18.29 18.17 -3.40
N GLU A 604 -17.33 18.67 -4.18
CA GLU A 604 -17.28 20.11 -4.52
C GLU A 604 -18.51 20.60 -5.30
N GLY A 605 -19.20 19.71 -6.02
CA GLY A 605 -20.38 20.04 -6.79
C GLY A 605 -21.71 19.76 -6.09
N GLY A 606 -21.72 19.13 -4.92
CA GLY A 606 -22.98 18.78 -4.27
C GLY A 606 -22.83 17.86 -3.06
N VAL A 607 -23.98 17.58 -2.44
CA VAL A 607 -24.06 16.79 -1.21
C VAL A 607 -25.22 15.81 -1.28
N ARG A 608 -25.08 14.69 -0.60
CA ARG A 608 -26.16 13.77 -0.29
C ARG A 608 -26.49 13.91 1.19
N VAL A 609 -27.74 14.24 1.49
CA VAL A 609 -28.24 14.40 2.85
C VAL A 609 -29.40 13.47 3.13
N ARG A 610 -29.49 13.02 4.36
CA ARG A 610 -30.60 12.25 4.89
C ARG A 610 -31.38 13.12 5.87
N VAL A 611 -32.66 13.32 5.59
CA VAL A 611 -33.57 14.15 6.40
C VAL A 611 -34.86 13.41 6.69
N PRO A 612 -35.59 13.72 7.80
CA PRO A 612 -36.78 12.99 8.20
C PRO A 612 -37.91 13.01 7.18
N ALA A 613 -38.15 14.13 6.53
CA ALA A 613 -39.19 14.25 5.51
C ALA A 613 -38.93 15.38 4.55
N LEU A 614 -39.22 15.14 3.27
CA LEU A 614 -39.20 16.18 2.24
C LEU A 614 -40.39 15.90 1.30
N PRO A 615 -41.26 16.88 0.96
CA PRO A 615 -42.33 16.67 0.02
C PRO A 615 -41.87 16.29 -1.37
N ALA A 616 -42.66 15.49 -2.08
CA ALA A 616 -42.41 15.19 -3.47
C ALA A 616 -42.50 16.50 -4.32
N GLY A 617 -41.60 16.67 -5.28
CA GLY A 617 -41.59 17.84 -6.17
C GLY A 617 -40.82 19.05 -5.66
N VAL A 618 -40.16 18.97 -4.49
CA VAL A 618 -39.20 20.02 -4.07
C VAL A 618 -38.01 20.02 -5.03
N ILE A 619 -37.73 21.17 -5.60
CA ILE A 619 -36.68 21.36 -6.59
C ILE A 619 -35.51 22.16 -6.02
N ASP A 620 -35.79 23.28 -5.34
CA ASP A 620 -34.78 24.19 -4.81
C ASP A 620 -34.75 24.14 -3.29
N VAL A 621 -33.56 24.07 -2.74
CA VAL A 621 -33.31 24.01 -1.30
C VAL A 621 -32.20 24.96 -0.90
N GLU A 622 -32.21 25.39 0.34
CA GLU A 622 -31.09 26.08 0.98
C GLU A 622 -30.55 25.18 2.09
N LEU A 623 -29.24 25.01 2.14
CA LEU A 623 -28.55 24.05 2.96
C LEU A 623 -27.47 24.71 3.82
N ASP A 624 -27.46 24.34 5.10
CA ASP A 624 -26.33 24.53 5.99
C ASP A 624 -25.70 23.18 6.33
N VAL A 625 -24.38 23.09 6.30
CA VAL A 625 -23.62 21.92 6.77
C VAL A 625 -22.63 22.37 7.84
N GLU A 626 -22.64 21.67 8.95
CA GLU A 626 -21.86 22.08 10.11
C GLU A 626 -21.07 20.90 10.68
N SER A 627 -19.79 21.12 10.92
CA SER A 627 -18.91 20.27 11.70
C SER A 627 -18.43 21.01 12.96
N ASN A 628 -17.60 20.37 13.76
CA ASN A 628 -16.99 20.99 14.93
C ASN A 628 -15.98 22.10 14.56
N PHE A 629 -15.49 22.15 13.33
CA PHE A 629 -14.39 23.02 12.90
C PHE A 629 -14.75 23.92 11.71
N SER A 630 -15.72 23.55 10.90
CA SER A 630 -16.09 24.27 9.70
C SER A 630 -17.59 24.34 9.54
N GLN A 631 -18.09 25.47 9.03
CA GLN A 631 -19.50 25.72 8.78
C GLN A 631 -19.69 26.22 7.36
N LEU A 632 -20.52 25.54 6.61
CA LEU A 632 -20.99 25.92 5.29
C LEU A 632 -22.44 26.43 5.45
N ARG A 633 -22.70 27.70 5.11
CA ARG A 633 -23.99 28.33 5.36
C ARG A 633 -24.64 28.87 4.10
N ALA A 634 -25.96 28.84 4.09
CA ALA A 634 -26.83 29.47 3.09
C ALA A 634 -26.48 29.05 1.65
N VAL A 635 -26.16 27.74 1.45
CA VAL A 635 -25.85 27.20 0.11
C VAL A 635 -27.15 26.86 -0.59
N ARG A 636 -27.38 27.50 -1.73
CA ARG A 636 -28.49 27.15 -2.60
C ARG A 636 -28.16 25.95 -3.44
N GLY A 637 -29.06 25.00 -3.50
CA GLY A 637 -28.90 23.76 -4.26
C GLY A 637 -30.16 23.35 -4.99
N HIS A 638 -29.95 22.47 -5.99
CA HIS A 638 -31.01 21.85 -6.76
C HIS A 638 -31.08 20.36 -6.40
N VAL A 639 -32.27 19.87 -6.09
CA VAL A 639 -32.51 18.44 -5.80
C VAL A 639 -32.53 17.67 -7.12
N VAL A 640 -31.46 16.89 -7.37
CA VAL A 640 -31.33 16.09 -8.60
C VAL A 640 -31.87 14.69 -8.44
N HIS A 641 -31.92 14.17 -7.22
CA HIS A 641 -32.46 12.85 -6.95
C HIS A 641 -32.94 12.72 -5.51
N ARG A 642 -33.98 11.90 -5.33
CA ARG A 642 -34.56 11.60 -4.02
C ARG A 642 -34.90 10.11 -3.93
N PHE A 643 -34.58 9.52 -2.79
CA PHE A 643 -34.99 8.19 -2.40
C PHE A 643 -35.70 8.27 -1.05
N ASP A 644 -36.85 7.64 -0.92
CA ASP A 644 -37.55 7.52 0.35
C ASP A 644 -37.36 6.08 0.87
N ALA A 645 -36.84 5.96 2.09
CA ALA A 645 -36.64 4.68 2.75
C ALA A 645 -36.90 4.85 4.26
N ASP A 646 -37.67 3.96 4.87
CA ASP A 646 -37.87 3.86 6.31
C ASP A 646 -38.36 5.15 7.01
N GLY A 647 -39.12 6.00 6.28
CA GLY A 647 -39.65 7.26 6.82
C GLY A 647 -38.64 8.43 6.75
N GLU A 648 -37.49 8.26 6.14
CA GLU A 648 -36.47 9.29 5.86
C GLU A 648 -36.38 9.54 4.36
N ALA A 649 -36.02 10.75 3.98
CA ALA A 649 -35.72 11.16 2.61
C ALA A 649 -34.20 11.29 2.44
N ASP A 650 -33.64 10.48 1.56
CA ASP A 650 -32.24 10.57 1.11
C ASP A 650 -32.19 11.43 -0.14
N VAL A 651 -31.62 12.61 -0.05
CA VAL A 651 -31.71 13.65 -1.06
C VAL A 651 -30.33 14.00 -1.61
N ARG A 652 -30.19 13.97 -2.95
CA ARG A 652 -29.00 14.46 -3.64
C ARG A 652 -29.22 15.90 -4.08
N VAL A 653 -28.39 16.79 -3.58
CA VAL A 653 -28.43 18.23 -3.86
C VAL A 653 -27.19 18.60 -4.66
N GLU A 654 -27.37 19.17 -5.84
CA GLU A 654 -26.33 19.81 -6.63
C GLU A 654 -26.24 21.29 -6.20
N PHE A 655 -25.06 21.76 -5.88
CA PHE A 655 -24.84 23.16 -5.49
C PHE A 655 -25.04 24.07 -6.69
N LYS A 656 -25.80 25.15 -6.52
CA LYS A 656 -25.76 26.31 -7.41
C LYS A 656 -24.45 27.06 -7.20
N ALA A 657 -24.18 28.11 -7.93
CA ALA A 657 -22.92 28.85 -7.83
C ALA A 657 -22.51 29.10 -6.37
N LEU A 658 -21.40 28.52 -5.96
CA LEU A 658 -20.78 28.73 -4.65
C LEU A 658 -19.97 30.04 -4.67
N SER A 659 -20.01 30.80 -3.60
CA SER A 659 -19.01 31.85 -3.39
C SER A 659 -17.64 31.19 -3.15
N ARG A 660 -16.58 31.97 -3.30
CA ARG A 660 -15.22 31.50 -3.02
C ARG A 660 -15.10 30.90 -1.61
N GLU A 661 -15.60 31.64 -0.60
CA GLU A 661 -15.55 31.19 0.79
C GLU A 661 -16.35 29.90 0.99
N GLN A 662 -17.52 29.78 0.39
CA GLN A 662 -18.31 28.54 0.44
C GLN A 662 -17.54 27.37 -0.20
N GLY A 663 -16.87 27.58 -1.34
CA GLY A 663 -16.04 26.56 -1.99
C GLY A 663 -14.87 26.12 -1.11
N GLU A 664 -14.17 27.05 -0.45
CA GLU A 664 -13.11 26.73 0.51
C GLU A 664 -13.66 25.93 1.71
N ARG A 665 -14.83 26.29 2.25
CA ARG A 665 -15.49 25.53 3.33
C ARG A 665 -15.90 24.11 2.92
N VAL A 666 -16.36 23.93 1.68
CA VAL A 666 -16.65 22.58 1.15
C VAL A 666 -15.39 21.72 1.15
N VAL A 667 -14.25 22.26 0.69
CA VAL A 667 -12.97 21.52 0.71
C VAL A 667 -12.53 21.18 2.13
N GLU A 668 -12.66 22.12 3.08
CA GLU A 668 -12.35 21.89 4.48
C GLU A 668 -13.21 20.77 5.10
N LEU A 669 -14.54 20.81 4.88
CA LEU A 669 -15.47 19.77 5.34
C LEU A 669 -15.19 18.40 4.71
N MET A 670 -14.76 18.37 3.45
CA MET A 670 -14.43 17.12 2.76
C MET A 670 -13.14 16.49 3.29
N PHE A 671 -12.09 17.28 3.51
CA PHE A 671 -10.73 16.76 3.63
C PHE A 671 -10.02 17.08 4.94
N SER A 672 -10.29 18.24 5.55
CA SER A 672 -9.41 18.80 6.59
C SER A 672 -9.89 18.56 8.02
N GLU A 673 -11.01 17.92 8.23
CA GLU A 673 -11.51 17.63 9.57
C GLU A 673 -10.63 16.60 10.28
N PRO A 674 -10.35 16.77 11.57
CA PRO A 674 -9.71 15.73 12.38
C PRO A 674 -10.50 14.41 12.32
N ASP A 675 -9.79 13.29 12.35
CA ASP A 675 -10.35 11.93 12.29
C ASP A 675 -11.19 11.61 11.04
N SER A 676 -11.15 12.48 10.03
CA SER A 676 -11.85 12.27 8.75
C SER A 676 -11.40 11.01 8.02
N TRP A 677 -10.16 10.62 8.22
CA TRP A 677 -9.52 9.51 7.51
C TRP A 677 -9.12 8.43 8.51
N THR A 678 -9.99 7.46 8.66
CA THR A 678 -9.70 6.31 9.52
C THR A 678 -9.38 5.10 8.66
N HIS A 679 -8.31 4.39 9.01
CA HIS A 679 -8.04 3.10 8.41
C HIS A 679 -9.13 2.11 8.82
N ARG A 680 -9.84 1.56 7.84
CA ARG A 680 -10.80 0.46 8.03
C ARG A 680 -10.22 -0.80 7.40
N PRO A 681 -9.63 -1.71 8.17
CA PRO A 681 -9.03 -2.91 7.59
C PRO A 681 -10.12 -3.76 6.94
N LEU A 682 -9.94 -4.05 5.65
CA LEU A 682 -10.77 -4.99 4.91
C LEU A 682 -10.26 -6.40 5.23
N SER A 683 -10.76 -7.03 6.30
CA SER A 683 -10.35 -8.40 6.61
C SER A 683 -11.14 -9.40 5.76
N GLN A 684 -10.45 -10.12 4.88
CA GLN A 684 -11.03 -11.24 4.15
C GLN A 684 -10.40 -12.56 4.58
N HIS A 685 -11.25 -13.58 4.79
CA HIS A 685 -10.75 -14.94 4.95
C HIS A 685 -10.03 -15.37 3.65
N PRO A 686 -8.87 -16.08 3.70
CA PRO A 686 -8.10 -16.45 2.49
C PRO A 686 -8.93 -17.13 1.41
N PHE A 687 -9.86 -18.00 1.80
CA PHE A 687 -10.75 -18.67 0.84
C PHE A 687 -11.69 -17.70 0.13
N GLN A 688 -12.24 -16.71 0.85
CA GLN A 688 -13.06 -15.65 0.26
C GLN A 688 -12.24 -14.80 -0.70
N SER A 689 -11.01 -14.45 -0.31
CA SER A 689 -10.08 -13.71 -1.17
C SER A 689 -9.80 -14.45 -2.48
N LEU A 690 -9.52 -15.77 -2.42
CA LEU A 690 -9.32 -16.58 -3.62
C LEU A 690 -10.57 -16.64 -4.51
N LEU A 691 -11.75 -16.84 -3.93
CA LEU A 691 -13.02 -16.82 -4.67
C LEU A 691 -13.26 -15.47 -5.32
N THR A 692 -12.96 -14.37 -4.62
CA THR A 692 -13.11 -13.03 -5.16
C THR A 692 -12.16 -12.80 -6.35
N VAL A 693 -10.90 -13.23 -6.25
CA VAL A 693 -9.94 -13.17 -7.36
C VAL A 693 -10.44 -13.99 -8.56
N ALA A 694 -10.95 -15.20 -8.33
CA ALA A 694 -11.46 -16.06 -9.42
C ALA A 694 -12.71 -15.48 -10.10
N TYR A 695 -13.56 -14.79 -9.34
CA TYR A 695 -14.79 -14.17 -9.84
C TYR A 695 -14.57 -12.78 -10.48
N ALA A 696 -13.55 -12.06 -10.07
CA ALA A 696 -13.29 -10.69 -10.50
C ALA A 696 -13.27 -10.49 -12.02
N PRO A 697 -12.60 -11.35 -12.85
CA PRO A 697 -12.59 -11.18 -14.30
C PRO A 697 -13.98 -11.25 -14.93
N TRP A 698 -14.79 -12.20 -14.49
CA TRP A 698 -16.15 -12.37 -14.95
C TRP A 698 -17.03 -11.19 -14.58
N ARG A 699 -16.95 -10.73 -13.32
CA ARG A 699 -17.67 -9.55 -12.83
C ARG A 699 -17.33 -8.31 -13.65
N ALA A 700 -16.05 -8.03 -13.85
CA ALA A 700 -15.60 -6.89 -14.62
C ALA A 700 -16.14 -6.92 -16.07
N LEU A 701 -16.09 -8.08 -16.72
CA LEU A 701 -16.60 -8.24 -18.07
C LEU A 701 -18.13 -8.01 -18.16
N VAL A 702 -18.90 -8.66 -17.30
CA VAL A 702 -20.37 -8.57 -17.33
C VAL A 702 -20.84 -7.15 -17.02
N LEU A 703 -20.22 -6.49 -16.04
CA LEU A 703 -20.63 -5.14 -15.65
C LEU A 703 -20.21 -4.09 -16.68
N SER A 704 -19.06 -4.25 -17.35
CA SER A 704 -18.66 -3.34 -18.43
C SER A 704 -19.63 -3.42 -19.63
N LEU A 705 -20.10 -4.63 -20.01
CA LEU A 705 -21.08 -4.81 -21.08
C LEU A 705 -22.44 -4.17 -20.74
N ARG A 706 -22.87 -4.23 -19.47
CA ARG A 706 -24.12 -3.58 -19.04
C ARG A 706 -24.03 -2.05 -19.00
N ASP A 707 -22.86 -1.50 -18.68
CA ASP A 707 -22.63 -0.05 -18.73
C ASP A 707 -22.72 0.46 -20.19
N ASP A 708 -22.14 -0.28 -21.14
CA ASP A 708 -22.21 0.06 -22.57
C ASP A 708 -23.66 -0.02 -23.12
N GLU A 709 -24.46 -1.04 -22.70
CA GLU A 709 -25.87 -1.15 -23.09
C GLU A 709 -26.74 0.00 -22.54
N SER A 710 -26.46 0.46 -21.31
CA SER A 710 -27.15 1.61 -20.73
C SER A 710 -26.83 2.93 -21.43
N GLU A 711 -25.65 3.05 -22.05
CA GLU A 711 -25.27 4.20 -22.87
C GLU A 711 -25.92 4.17 -24.26
N ALA A 712 -26.14 2.99 -24.85
CA ALA A 712 -26.80 2.86 -26.15
C ALA A 712 -28.31 3.15 -26.05
N GLN A 713 -28.88 3.14 -24.86
CA GLN A 713 -30.34 3.40 -24.63
C GLN A 713 -30.60 4.82 -24.07
N ALA A 714 -29.57 5.60 -23.67
CA ALA A 714 -29.67 6.98 -23.19
C ALA A 714 -29.26 7.97 -24.29
#